data_beeacb43a0798c7c5469d22bc7dfbdb0
#
_entry.id   beeacb43a0798c7c5469d22bc7dfbdb0
#
_cell.length_a   1.000
_cell.length_b   1.000
_cell.length_c   1.000
_cell.angle_alpha   90.00
_cell.angle_beta   90.00
_cell.angle_gamma   90.00
#
_symmetry.space_group_name_H-M   'P 1'
#
loop_
_entity.id
_entity.type
_entity.pdbx_description
1 polymer ?
#
loop_
_entity_poly.entity_id
_entity_poly.type
_entity_poly.pdbx_seq_one_letter_code
_entity_poly.pdbx_strand_id
1 'polypeptide(L)'
;MTVTAGHLIPALAAPASRNDGLRRAAMAGALGLALVLGNAGAAPHPLARLDEIAAIAEQDHALGRTTLVREGPTLIAGAPYAVRIRYLFLLRRVHVDGGNFRAAYDTNEQIIQLATAAHDPRNLAVASLGRVYRLIENNDPAGALGLLETLGARYRDLDSLEFKGGFDALQGAAFSAVGQYDRALHAFLRALELVQNHPDLWSPRKADIQLAMARMYVNARDPVRALETLRDVRAGTRRLPPRLDAAASFFEGRALVAQDQPEAALVAFERALALAQTHQLLSVQANALANIANAYLKLDRYADAETAARAALIPAHSSEDKISLHMATANLGFALFGQGRHQEGMRLVDEVCAAMRRAGALSTLGRILAEKSHALERAGRFREALATMRERDTVIQQLSLDDRNKAISALQEQFKARERAAQIDSLRLENAAKDTELRHRTLIQTVASLGAALALLLCSGVLWLYRKSERTGQRLSELNAELAHHSAHDPLTGLHNRRSFQDRMRSRTGEAAPQPDAADCFTLLDIDHFKRINDDYGHAAGDAVLVEVGKRLRAALRESDMVLRWGGEEFLVYSQGVTPVQRPLLVRRILDALASAPVVLADGTRLAISATAGAVALPFATAEDEPPAPAMDWQQAIALADRAMYKGKEAGRNRAYIVAGLRRPEGALQLDLVLPGVAA
;
A
#
# COMPACT_ATOMS: atom_id res chain seq x y z
N MET A 1 23.96 44.91 31.96
CA MET A 1 24.92 45.54 31.06
C MET A 1 24.54 45.15 29.66
N THR A 2 23.73 45.92 29.02
CA THR A 2 24.06 46.94 28.00
C THR A 2 24.60 46.28 26.73
N VAL A 3 23.85 46.35 25.70
CA VAL A 3 23.74 47.29 24.57
C VAL A 3 24.41 46.68 23.34
N THR A 4 23.97 46.59 22.13
CA THR A 4 23.13 47.35 21.17
C THR A 4 23.17 46.55 19.87
N ALA A 5 22.07 46.36 19.14
CA ALA A 5 21.53 47.15 18.03
C ALA A 5 22.40 47.21 16.75
N GLY A 6 21.78 46.90 15.63
CA GLY A 6 22.26 47.31 14.30
C GLY A 6 21.59 46.49 13.16
N HIS A 7 20.44 46.89 12.70
CA HIS A 7 20.05 47.39 11.36
C HIS A 7 20.60 46.64 10.14
N LEU A 8 19.74 46.16 9.23
CA LEU A 8 19.16 46.87 8.06
C LEU A 8 18.28 45.85 7.27
N ILE A 9 17.01 46.07 7.17
CA ILE A 9 16.13 46.70 6.16
C ILE A 9 15.98 45.93 4.83
N PRO A 10 14.84 46.05 4.20
CA PRO A 10 13.87 44.99 3.83
C PRO A 10 13.71 44.91 2.31
N ALA A 11 13.20 43.82 1.81
CA ALA A 11 12.73 43.73 0.42
C ALA A 11 11.25 43.32 0.38
N LEU A 12 10.43 44.33 0.19
CA LEU A 12 9.24 44.41 -0.67
C LEU A 12 8.32 43.17 -0.72
N ALA A 13 7.36 43.17 0.20
CA ALA A 13 6.08 42.51 -0.01
C ALA A 13 5.16 43.47 -0.79
N ALA A 14 4.73 43.08 -1.97
CA ALA A 14 3.66 43.74 -2.71
C ALA A 14 2.35 43.55 -1.96
N PRO A 15 1.45 44.54 -1.84
CA PRO A 15 0.23 44.44 -1.11
C PRO A 15 -0.79 43.59 -1.93
N ALA A 16 -1.29 42.50 -1.35
CA ALA A 16 -2.47 41.83 -1.84
C ALA A 16 -3.63 42.83 -1.89
N SER A 17 -4.20 42.98 -3.07
CA SER A 17 -5.26 43.95 -3.35
C SER A 17 -6.49 43.65 -2.48
N ARG A 18 -6.90 44.65 -1.70
CA ARG A 18 -8.13 44.67 -0.87
C ARG A 18 -9.42 44.51 -1.67
N ASN A 19 -9.34 44.33 -3.00
CA ASN A 19 -10.50 44.24 -3.88
C ASN A 19 -11.13 42.85 -4.02
N ASP A 20 -10.44 41.76 -3.66
CA ASP A 20 -11.01 40.41 -3.78
C ASP A 20 -12.00 40.06 -2.66
N GLY A 21 -11.81 40.59 -1.48
CA GLY A 21 -12.77 40.46 -0.37
C GLY A 21 -14.10 41.18 -0.65
N LEU A 22 -14.04 42.37 -1.25
CA LEU A 22 -15.22 43.15 -1.60
C LEU A 22 -15.97 42.58 -2.81
N ARG A 23 -15.30 41.96 -3.77
CA ARG A 23 -15.96 41.26 -4.89
C ARG A 23 -16.68 39.99 -4.41
N ARG A 24 -16.12 39.23 -3.47
CA ARG A 24 -16.78 38.05 -2.89
C ARG A 24 -17.95 38.44 -1.96
N ALA A 25 -17.83 39.51 -1.20
CA ALA A 25 -18.92 40.05 -0.40
C ALA A 25 -20.01 40.69 -1.29
N ALA A 26 -19.64 41.35 -2.37
CA ALA A 26 -20.61 41.90 -3.33
C ALA A 26 -21.35 40.81 -4.13
N MET A 27 -20.69 39.69 -4.47
CA MET A 27 -21.37 38.54 -5.07
C MET A 27 -22.29 37.83 -4.08
N ALA A 28 -21.90 37.66 -2.82
CA ALA A 28 -22.80 37.10 -1.80
C ALA A 28 -24.00 38.04 -1.45
N GLY A 29 -23.77 39.36 -1.45
CA GLY A 29 -24.83 40.35 -1.30
C GLY A 29 -25.75 40.47 -2.51
N ALA A 30 -25.24 40.33 -3.71
CA ALA A 30 -26.02 40.33 -4.96
C ALA A 30 -26.89 39.06 -5.09
N LEU A 31 -26.41 37.89 -4.64
CA LEU A 31 -27.25 36.68 -4.54
C LEU A 31 -28.35 36.78 -3.48
N GLY A 32 -28.07 37.46 -2.37
CA GLY A 32 -29.07 37.71 -1.33
C GLY A 32 -30.15 38.74 -1.72
N LEU A 33 -29.81 39.75 -2.52
CA LEU A 33 -30.74 40.78 -2.98
C LEU A 33 -31.57 40.35 -4.21
N ALA A 34 -31.06 39.45 -5.04
CA ALA A 34 -31.78 38.86 -6.13
C ALA A 34 -32.91 37.90 -5.71
N LEU A 35 -32.86 37.41 -4.43
CA LEU A 35 -33.89 36.57 -3.83
C LEU A 35 -35.06 37.39 -3.25
N VAL A 36 -34.95 38.72 -3.12
CA VAL A 36 -35.97 39.59 -2.51
C VAL A 36 -36.70 40.48 -3.56
N LEU A 37 -36.10 40.70 -4.72
CA LEU A 37 -36.77 41.46 -5.80
C LEU A 37 -37.23 40.47 -6.87
N GLY A 38 -38.48 40.04 -6.76
CA GLY A 38 -39.11 39.12 -7.69
C GLY A 38 -39.00 39.61 -9.13
N ASN A 39 -38.32 38.81 -9.93
CA ASN A 39 -38.52 38.82 -11.38
C ASN A 39 -39.34 37.57 -11.73
N ALA A 40 -40.64 37.73 -11.75
CA ALA A 40 -41.58 36.78 -12.31
C ALA A 40 -41.31 36.69 -13.81
N GLY A 41 -40.68 35.58 -14.27
CA GLY A 41 -40.70 35.37 -15.70
C GLY A 41 -39.67 34.54 -16.41
N ALA A 42 -38.75 33.85 -15.77
CA ALA A 42 -38.05 32.72 -16.43
C ALA A 42 -37.61 31.70 -15.40
N ALA A 43 -38.10 30.48 -15.50
CA ALA A 43 -37.56 29.36 -14.71
C ALA A 43 -36.05 29.28 -14.96
N PRO A 44 -35.21 29.11 -13.90
CA PRO A 44 -33.76 29.04 -14.08
C PRO A 44 -33.43 27.93 -15.09
N HIS A 45 -32.43 28.19 -15.95
CA HIS A 45 -32.00 27.18 -16.93
C HIS A 45 -31.71 25.86 -16.21
N PRO A 46 -32.24 24.71 -16.67
CA PRO A 46 -32.16 23.43 -15.94
C PRO A 46 -30.75 23.04 -15.47
N LEU A 47 -29.70 23.36 -16.24
CA LEU A 47 -28.31 23.13 -15.78
C LEU A 47 -27.92 23.99 -14.58
N ALA A 48 -28.26 25.29 -14.60
CA ALA A 48 -27.99 26.18 -13.47
C ALA A 48 -28.70 25.68 -12.18
N ARG A 49 -29.95 25.20 -12.35
CA ARG A 49 -30.70 24.62 -11.21
C ARG A 49 -30.05 23.35 -10.69
N LEU A 50 -29.54 22.48 -11.54
CA LEU A 50 -28.80 21.28 -11.12
C LEU A 50 -27.49 21.64 -10.39
N ASP A 51 -26.79 22.70 -10.81
CA ASP A 51 -25.58 23.19 -10.15
C ASP A 51 -25.89 23.81 -8.78
N GLU A 52 -27.00 24.53 -8.64
CA GLU A 52 -27.52 24.98 -7.34
C GLU A 52 -27.84 23.80 -6.40
N ILE A 53 -28.53 22.77 -6.91
CA ILE A 53 -28.83 21.55 -6.14
C ILE A 53 -27.53 20.82 -5.75
N ALA A 54 -26.54 20.80 -6.63
CA ALA A 54 -25.22 20.23 -6.30
C ALA A 54 -24.53 20.99 -5.16
N ALA A 55 -24.57 22.33 -5.18
CA ALA A 55 -24.04 23.17 -4.11
C ALA A 55 -24.80 22.98 -2.77
N ILE A 56 -26.13 22.84 -2.83
CA ILE A 56 -26.94 22.50 -1.65
C ILE A 56 -26.52 21.12 -1.11
N ALA A 57 -26.35 20.11 -1.97
CA ALA A 57 -25.95 18.77 -1.55
C ALA A 57 -24.54 18.70 -0.93
N GLU A 58 -23.66 19.62 -1.29
CA GLU A 58 -22.33 19.78 -0.65
C GLU A 58 -22.43 20.38 0.76
N GLN A 59 -23.37 21.32 0.97
CA GLN A 59 -23.58 21.96 2.26
C GLN A 59 -24.48 21.13 3.18
N ASP A 60 -25.56 20.59 2.65
CA ASP A 60 -26.52 19.73 3.34
C ASP A 60 -26.96 18.58 2.41
N HIS A 61 -26.36 17.44 2.61
CA HIS A 61 -26.62 16.24 1.81
C HIS A 61 -28.10 15.82 1.83
N ALA A 62 -28.78 15.90 3.00
CA ALA A 62 -30.16 15.47 3.12
C ALA A 62 -31.11 16.40 2.35
N LEU A 63 -30.89 17.70 2.46
CA LEU A 63 -31.64 18.72 1.74
C LEU A 63 -31.38 18.63 0.22
N GLY A 64 -30.13 18.48 -0.18
CA GLY A 64 -29.74 18.31 -1.59
C GLY A 64 -30.38 17.08 -2.22
N ARG A 65 -30.36 15.93 -1.51
CA ARG A 65 -31.03 14.70 -1.95
C ARG A 65 -32.53 14.88 -2.11
N THR A 66 -33.18 15.44 -1.09
CA THR A 66 -34.64 15.66 -1.11
C THR A 66 -35.04 16.58 -2.26
N THR A 67 -34.27 17.65 -2.48
CA THR A 67 -34.50 18.61 -3.57
C THR A 67 -34.28 17.94 -4.94
N LEU A 68 -33.20 17.16 -5.11
CA LEU A 68 -32.91 16.48 -6.36
C LEU A 68 -34.00 15.45 -6.74
N VAL A 69 -34.45 14.67 -5.75
CA VAL A 69 -35.49 13.66 -5.97
C VAL A 69 -36.82 14.30 -6.29
N ARG A 70 -37.18 15.43 -5.65
CA ARG A 70 -38.42 16.14 -5.89
C ARG A 70 -38.45 16.86 -7.22
N GLU A 71 -37.40 17.61 -7.56
CA GLU A 71 -37.34 18.49 -8.74
C GLU A 71 -36.76 17.81 -9.99
N GLY A 72 -35.90 16.81 -9.79
CA GLY A 72 -35.16 16.14 -10.86
C GLY A 72 -36.03 15.60 -11.99
N PRO A 73 -37.10 14.84 -11.73
CA PRO A 73 -37.98 14.33 -12.80
C PRO A 73 -38.53 15.41 -13.70
N THR A 74 -38.90 16.55 -13.14
CA THR A 74 -39.42 17.72 -13.92
C THR A 74 -38.30 18.39 -14.70
N LEU A 75 -37.09 18.52 -14.15
CA LEU A 75 -35.95 19.14 -14.81
C LEU A 75 -35.45 18.35 -16.02
N ILE A 76 -35.60 17.00 -15.99
CA ILE A 76 -35.11 16.13 -17.07
C ILE A 76 -36.19 15.77 -18.12
N ALA A 77 -37.46 16.05 -17.85
CA ALA A 77 -38.56 15.74 -18.76
C ALA A 77 -38.41 16.50 -20.08
N GLY A 78 -38.13 15.77 -21.18
CA GLY A 78 -37.87 16.38 -22.48
C GLY A 78 -36.55 17.16 -22.61
N ALA A 79 -35.70 17.13 -21.56
CA ALA A 79 -34.47 17.92 -21.54
C ALA A 79 -33.39 17.36 -22.50
N PRO A 80 -32.50 18.25 -23.02
CA PRO A 80 -31.35 17.88 -23.83
C PRO A 80 -30.40 16.90 -23.08
N TYR A 81 -29.56 16.18 -23.86
CA TYR A 81 -28.56 15.25 -23.35
C TYR A 81 -27.72 15.82 -22.18
N ALA A 82 -27.24 17.07 -22.35
CA ALA A 82 -26.38 17.71 -21.34
C ALA A 82 -27.05 17.85 -19.95
N VAL A 83 -28.34 18.13 -19.91
CA VAL A 83 -29.10 18.22 -18.64
C VAL A 83 -29.32 16.84 -18.06
N ARG A 84 -29.72 15.86 -18.87
CA ARG A 84 -30.00 14.50 -18.44
C ARG A 84 -28.74 13.81 -17.88
N ILE A 85 -27.60 13.95 -18.56
CA ILE A 85 -26.34 13.35 -18.12
C ILE A 85 -25.84 14.01 -16.83
N ARG A 86 -25.93 15.33 -16.70
CA ARG A 86 -25.58 16.08 -15.49
C ARG A 86 -26.42 15.67 -14.29
N TYR A 87 -27.73 15.52 -14.48
CA TYR A 87 -28.64 15.02 -13.46
C TYR A 87 -28.25 13.63 -12.96
N LEU A 88 -27.98 12.68 -13.89
CA LEU A 88 -27.63 11.31 -13.52
C LEU A 88 -26.28 11.25 -12.75
N PHE A 89 -25.29 12.03 -13.13
CA PHE A 89 -24.04 12.10 -12.38
C PHE A 89 -24.26 12.68 -10.97
N LEU A 90 -25.08 13.71 -10.84
CA LEU A 90 -25.43 14.28 -9.54
C LEU A 90 -26.21 13.28 -8.69
N LEU A 91 -27.19 12.59 -9.27
CA LEU A 91 -27.99 11.56 -8.60
C LEU A 91 -27.12 10.40 -8.11
N ARG A 92 -26.22 9.90 -8.96
CA ARG A 92 -25.24 8.87 -8.56
C ARG A 92 -24.40 9.33 -7.38
N ARG A 93 -23.87 10.57 -7.41
CA ARG A 93 -23.07 11.15 -6.33
C ARG A 93 -23.85 11.22 -5.03
N VAL A 94 -25.07 11.70 -5.07
CA VAL A 94 -25.95 11.77 -3.90
C VAL A 94 -26.25 10.39 -3.34
N HIS A 95 -26.44 9.38 -4.17
CA HIS A 95 -26.59 7.98 -3.71
C HIS A 95 -25.33 7.45 -3.03
N VAL A 96 -24.13 7.68 -3.62
CA VAL A 96 -22.86 7.28 -3.01
C VAL A 96 -22.64 7.96 -1.67
N ASP A 97 -22.85 9.27 -1.59
CA ASP A 97 -22.64 10.05 -0.35
C ASP A 97 -23.64 9.65 0.76
N GLY A 98 -24.83 9.19 0.38
CA GLY A 98 -25.84 8.63 1.28
C GLY A 98 -25.66 7.13 1.58
N GLY A 99 -24.62 6.47 1.05
CA GLY A 99 -24.37 5.04 1.28
C GLY A 99 -25.31 4.09 0.54
N ASN A 100 -26.14 4.59 -0.39
CA ASN A 100 -27.02 3.77 -1.20
C ASN A 100 -26.31 3.30 -2.47
N PHE A 101 -25.39 2.35 -2.32
CA PHE A 101 -24.54 1.87 -3.41
C PHE A 101 -25.34 1.16 -4.50
N ARG A 102 -26.41 0.44 -4.17
CA ARG A 102 -27.25 -0.23 -5.15
C ARG A 102 -27.87 0.77 -6.12
N ALA A 103 -28.51 1.81 -5.60
CA ALA A 103 -29.09 2.88 -6.43
C ALA A 103 -28.01 3.66 -7.21
N ALA A 104 -26.82 3.83 -6.62
CA ALA A 104 -25.70 4.44 -7.31
C ALA A 104 -25.21 3.61 -8.51
N TYR A 105 -25.17 2.28 -8.38
CA TYR A 105 -24.81 1.37 -9.48
C TYR A 105 -25.87 1.35 -10.58
N ASP A 106 -27.14 1.29 -10.21
CA ASP A 106 -28.25 1.36 -11.18
C ASP A 106 -28.23 2.69 -11.96
N THR A 107 -27.98 3.80 -11.26
CA THR A 107 -27.82 5.11 -11.89
C THR A 107 -26.57 5.15 -12.79
N ASN A 108 -25.48 4.51 -12.38
CA ASN A 108 -24.27 4.43 -13.21
C ASN A 108 -24.48 3.68 -14.52
N GLU A 109 -25.24 2.60 -14.51
CA GLU A 109 -25.61 1.88 -15.76
C GLU A 109 -26.49 2.73 -16.67
N GLN A 110 -27.40 3.55 -16.10
CA GLN A 110 -28.16 4.53 -16.87
C GLN A 110 -27.26 5.60 -17.54
N ILE A 111 -26.21 6.07 -16.82
CA ILE A 111 -25.22 6.98 -17.39
C ILE A 111 -24.50 6.31 -18.58
N ILE A 112 -24.05 5.06 -18.42
CA ILE A 112 -23.38 4.30 -19.48
C ILE A 112 -24.28 4.16 -20.71
N GLN A 113 -25.55 3.77 -20.52
CA GLN A 113 -26.51 3.64 -21.62
C GLN A 113 -26.73 4.98 -22.34
N LEU A 114 -26.94 6.06 -21.58
CA LEU A 114 -27.19 7.38 -22.15
C LEU A 114 -25.95 7.93 -22.88
N ALA A 115 -24.75 7.78 -22.31
CA ALA A 115 -23.50 8.21 -22.94
C ALA A 115 -23.16 7.39 -24.20
N THR A 116 -23.45 6.09 -24.17
CA THR A 116 -23.27 5.22 -25.35
C THR A 116 -24.18 5.62 -26.48
N ALA A 117 -25.47 5.87 -26.21
CA ALA A 117 -26.45 6.31 -27.21
C ALA A 117 -26.11 7.68 -27.78
N ALA A 118 -25.48 8.55 -27.00
CA ALA A 118 -25.05 9.89 -27.41
C ALA A 118 -23.66 9.90 -28.07
N HIS A 119 -22.97 8.77 -28.19
CA HIS A 119 -21.57 8.66 -28.63
C HIS A 119 -20.62 9.60 -27.88
N ASP A 120 -20.80 9.73 -26.54
CA ASP A 120 -19.97 10.58 -25.68
C ASP A 120 -18.88 9.76 -24.98
N PRO A 121 -17.65 9.73 -25.52
CA PRO A 121 -16.57 8.95 -24.97
C PRO A 121 -16.07 9.46 -23.60
N ARG A 122 -16.22 10.77 -23.31
CA ARG A 122 -15.78 11.36 -22.04
C ARG A 122 -16.64 10.86 -20.89
N ASN A 123 -17.95 11.03 -20.99
CA ASN A 123 -18.87 10.58 -19.95
C ASN A 123 -18.93 9.06 -19.86
N LEU A 124 -18.76 8.33 -20.98
CA LEU A 124 -18.68 6.87 -20.99
C LEU A 124 -17.43 6.38 -20.23
N ALA A 125 -16.27 7.01 -20.42
CA ALA A 125 -15.04 6.67 -19.71
C ALA A 125 -15.19 6.88 -18.19
N VAL A 126 -15.69 8.05 -17.78
CA VAL A 126 -15.92 8.38 -16.36
C VAL A 126 -16.93 7.43 -15.71
N ALA A 127 -18.02 7.10 -16.41
CA ALA A 127 -19.02 6.15 -15.89
C ALA A 127 -18.47 4.71 -15.81
N SER A 128 -17.58 4.31 -16.74
CA SER A 128 -16.93 2.99 -16.70
C SER A 128 -16.10 2.78 -15.44
N LEU A 129 -15.55 3.84 -14.84
CA LEU A 129 -14.87 3.80 -13.55
C LEU A 129 -15.81 3.39 -12.40
N GLY A 130 -17.12 3.63 -12.51
CA GLY A 130 -18.10 3.16 -11.54
C GLY A 130 -18.17 1.62 -11.43
N ARG A 131 -17.88 0.90 -12.51
CA ARG A 131 -17.77 -0.56 -12.50
C ARG A 131 -16.50 -1.04 -11.76
N VAL A 132 -15.39 -0.31 -11.91
CA VAL A 132 -14.16 -0.57 -11.16
C VAL A 132 -14.41 -0.39 -9.66
N TYR A 133 -15.07 0.70 -9.27
CA TYR A 133 -15.45 0.96 -7.89
C TYR A 133 -16.28 -0.19 -7.31
N ARG A 134 -17.27 -0.69 -8.06
CA ARG A 134 -18.08 -1.85 -7.65
C ARG A 134 -17.28 -3.12 -7.42
N LEU A 135 -16.26 -3.40 -8.25
CA LEU A 135 -15.38 -4.56 -8.06
C LEU A 135 -14.57 -4.43 -6.78
N ILE A 136 -14.05 -3.24 -6.48
CA ILE A 136 -13.31 -2.98 -5.23
C ILE A 136 -14.22 -3.18 -4.00
N GLU A 137 -15.43 -2.64 -4.03
CA GLU A 137 -16.41 -2.79 -2.93
C GLU A 137 -16.85 -4.26 -2.75
N ASN A 138 -16.95 -5.02 -3.84
CA ASN A 138 -17.24 -6.45 -3.80
C ASN A 138 -16.04 -7.32 -3.43
N ASN A 139 -14.92 -6.70 -3.00
CA ASN A 139 -13.68 -7.39 -2.63
C ASN A 139 -13.05 -8.21 -3.77
N ASP A 140 -13.17 -7.70 -5.00
CA ASP A 140 -12.50 -8.22 -6.20
C ASP A 140 -11.48 -7.20 -6.75
N PRO A 141 -10.37 -6.97 -6.05
CA PRO A 141 -9.36 -6.02 -6.51
C PRO A 141 -8.59 -6.51 -7.74
N ALA A 142 -8.52 -7.82 -7.99
CA ALA A 142 -7.88 -8.37 -9.18
C ALA A 142 -8.69 -8.05 -10.43
N GLY A 143 -10.00 -8.28 -10.39
CA GLY A 143 -10.93 -7.88 -11.44
C GLY A 143 -10.92 -6.36 -11.66
N ALA A 144 -10.82 -5.57 -10.59
CA ALA A 144 -10.71 -4.11 -10.67
C ALA A 144 -9.43 -3.68 -11.42
N LEU A 145 -8.27 -4.28 -11.14
CA LEU A 145 -7.01 -3.99 -11.82
C LEU A 145 -7.06 -4.39 -13.30
N GLY A 146 -7.61 -5.55 -13.64
CA GLY A 146 -7.80 -5.99 -15.03
C GLY A 146 -8.73 -5.06 -15.82
N LEU A 147 -9.81 -4.60 -15.19
CA LEU A 147 -10.71 -3.64 -15.83
C LEU A 147 -10.03 -2.27 -16.01
N LEU A 148 -9.25 -1.81 -15.02
CA LEU A 148 -8.47 -0.57 -15.13
C LEU A 148 -7.45 -0.65 -16.28
N GLU A 149 -6.75 -1.76 -16.45
CA GLU A 149 -5.83 -1.95 -17.58
C GLU A 149 -6.55 -1.82 -18.92
N THR A 150 -7.71 -2.47 -19.04
CA THR A 150 -8.56 -2.39 -20.23
C THR A 150 -9.03 -0.95 -20.52
N LEU A 151 -9.50 -0.23 -19.49
CA LEU A 151 -9.95 1.16 -19.61
C LEU A 151 -8.78 2.10 -19.91
N GLY A 152 -7.62 1.89 -19.29
CA GLY A 152 -6.41 2.67 -19.54
C GLY A 152 -5.92 2.54 -21.00
N ALA A 153 -5.98 1.33 -21.56
CA ALA A 153 -5.65 1.10 -22.96
C ALA A 153 -6.69 1.74 -23.91
N ARG A 154 -7.99 1.57 -23.60
CA ARG A 154 -9.09 2.06 -24.43
C ARG A 154 -9.16 3.59 -24.50
N TYR A 155 -8.91 4.27 -23.37
CA TYR A 155 -9.07 5.71 -23.22
C TYR A 155 -7.74 6.46 -23.04
N ARG A 156 -6.63 5.86 -23.54
CA ARG A 156 -5.26 6.42 -23.41
C ARG A 156 -5.16 7.87 -23.91
N ASP A 157 -5.76 8.14 -25.05
CA ASP A 157 -5.68 9.44 -25.74
C ASP A 157 -6.86 10.37 -25.39
N LEU A 158 -7.68 9.96 -24.42
CA LEU A 158 -8.83 10.77 -24.01
C LEU A 158 -8.37 11.94 -23.14
N ASP A 159 -8.66 13.15 -23.58
CA ASP A 159 -8.42 14.34 -22.77
C ASP A 159 -9.59 14.60 -21.82
N SER A 160 -9.58 13.92 -20.69
CA SER A 160 -10.54 14.08 -19.60
C SER A 160 -9.82 13.99 -18.27
N LEU A 161 -9.79 15.13 -17.55
CA LEU A 161 -9.17 15.21 -16.22
C LEU A 161 -9.96 14.40 -15.19
N GLU A 162 -11.28 14.37 -15.28
CA GLU A 162 -12.15 13.56 -14.42
C GLU A 162 -11.85 12.06 -14.57
N PHE A 163 -11.65 11.60 -15.82
CA PHE A 163 -11.27 10.22 -16.05
C PHE A 163 -9.87 9.94 -15.48
N LYS A 164 -8.88 10.77 -15.79
CA LYS A 164 -7.48 10.59 -15.30
C LYS A 164 -7.43 10.56 -13.79
N GLY A 165 -8.05 11.52 -13.11
CA GLY A 165 -8.08 11.59 -11.65
C GLY A 165 -8.83 10.43 -10.99
N GLY A 166 -9.99 10.07 -11.54
CA GLY A 166 -10.77 8.92 -11.09
C GLY A 166 -10.05 7.59 -11.32
N PHE A 167 -9.37 7.44 -12.45
CA PHE A 167 -8.56 6.27 -12.79
C PHE A 167 -7.41 6.08 -11.78
N ASP A 168 -6.61 7.12 -11.55
CA ASP A 168 -5.51 7.06 -10.59
C ASP A 168 -6.00 6.80 -9.15
N ALA A 169 -7.09 7.42 -8.73
CA ALA A 169 -7.68 7.19 -7.40
C ALA A 169 -8.14 5.72 -7.21
N LEU A 170 -8.82 5.15 -8.21
CA LEU A 170 -9.28 3.77 -8.17
C LEU A 170 -8.13 2.77 -8.33
N GLN A 171 -7.10 3.10 -9.11
CA GLN A 171 -5.89 2.32 -9.21
C GLN A 171 -5.17 2.24 -7.86
N GLY A 172 -5.07 3.37 -7.14
CA GLY A 172 -4.55 3.41 -5.78
C GLY A 172 -5.37 2.55 -4.82
N ALA A 173 -6.70 2.62 -4.89
CA ALA A 173 -7.59 1.82 -4.07
C ALA A 173 -7.44 0.30 -4.34
N ALA A 174 -7.33 -0.10 -5.62
CA ALA A 174 -7.14 -1.48 -6.02
C ALA A 174 -5.77 -2.02 -5.59
N PHE A 175 -4.67 -1.25 -5.79
CA PHE A 175 -3.34 -1.63 -5.31
C PHE A 175 -3.29 -1.75 -3.78
N SER A 176 -3.94 -0.83 -3.05
CA SER A 176 -4.06 -0.90 -1.59
C SER A 176 -4.77 -2.18 -1.14
N ALA A 177 -5.82 -2.60 -1.86
CA ALA A 177 -6.58 -3.80 -1.54
C ALA A 177 -5.78 -5.10 -1.74
N VAL A 178 -4.80 -5.11 -2.66
CA VAL A 178 -3.86 -6.24 -2.86
C VAL A 178 -2.56 -6.11 -2.06
N GLY A 179 -2.45 -5.11 -1.16
CA GLY A 179 -1.28 -4.92 -0.31
C GLY A 179 -0.07 -4.26 -0.99
N GLN A 180 -0.21 -3.76 -2.22
CA GLN A 180 0.86 -3.07 -2.95
C GLN A 180 0.88 -1.58 -2.58
N TYR A 181 1.23 -1.29 -1.33
CA TYR A 181 1.08 0.05 -0.74
C TYR A 181 1.92 1.13 -1.41
N ASP A 182 3.12 0.82 -1.89
CA ASP A 182 3.96 1.78 -2.61
C ASP A 182 3.31 2.21 -3.92
N ARG A 183 2.79 1.25 -4.69
CA ARG A 183 2.08 1.55 -5.95
C ARG A 183 0.77 2.30 -5.70
N ALA A 184 0.07 1.93 -4.61
CA ALA A 184 -1.15 2.62 -4.19
C ALA A 184 -0.86 4.08 -3.86
N LEU A 185 0.19 4.35 -3.08
CA LEU A 185 0.59 5.70 -2.71
C LEU A 185 0.94 6.55 -3.93
N HIS A 186 1.73 6.03 -4.86
CA HIS A 186 2.06 6.74 -6.11
C HIS A 186 0.81 7.08 -6.93
N ALA A 187 -0.14 6.17 -7.04
CA ALA A 187 -1.39 6.43 -7.76
C ALA A 187 -2.25 7.48 -7.06
N PHE A 188 -2.39 7.41 -5.74
CA PHE A 188 -3.10 8.42 -4.97
C PHE A 188 -2.46 9.81 -5.05
N LEU A 189 -1.12 9.89 -5.02
CA LEU A 189 -0.41 11.16 -5.14
C LEU A 189 -0.64 11.81 -6.50
N ARG A 190 -0.63 11.06 -7.61
CA ARG A 190 -0.99 11.59 -8.92
C ARG A 190 -2.43 12.10 -8.97
N ALA A 191 -3.38 11.34 -8.42
CA ALA A 191 -4.78 11.77 -8.34
C ALA A 191 -4.93 13.04 -7.50
N LEU A 192 -4.20 13.14 -6.39
CA LEU A 192 -4.24 14.29 -5.48
C LEU A 192 -3.65 15.54 -6.13
N GLU A 193 -2.51 15.42 -6.81
CA GLU A 193 -1.86 16.50 -7.56
C GLU A 193 -2.80 17.06 -8.64
N LEU A 194 -3.46 16.15 -9.38
CA LEU A 194 -4.41 16.56 -10.41
C LEU A 194 -5.58 17.37 -9.84
N VAL A 195 -6.17 16.91 -8.73
CA VAL A 195 -7.28 17.60 -8.06
C VAL A 195 -6.84 18.91 -7.42
N GLN A 196 -5.62 19.01 -6.91
CA GLN A 196 -5.08 20.27 -6.36
C GLN A 196 -4.86 21.32 -7.44
N ASN A 197 -4.40 20.91 -8.62
CA ASN A 197 -4.18 21.80 -9.75
C ASN A 197 -5.48 22.19 -10.49
N HIS A 198 -6.54 21.40 -10.29
CA HIS A 198 -7.85 21.58 -10.94
C HIS A 198 -8.98 21.51 -9.90
N PRO A 199 -9.16 22.54 -9.05
CA PRO A 199 -10.13 22.52 -7.96
C PRO A 199 -11.59 22.49 -8.45
N ASP A 200 -11.84 22.82 -9.71
CA ASP A 200 -13.17 22.79 -10.34
C ASP A 200 -13.62 21.38 -10.71
N LEU A 201 -12.74 20.39 -10.63
CA LEU A 201 -13.10 18.99 -10.85
C LEU A 201 -14.12 18.54 -9.81
N TRP A 202 -15.26 18.07 -10.28
CA TRP A 202 -16.32 17.58 -9.41
C TRP A 202 -16.09 16.12 -8.92
N SER A 203 -15.22 15.35 -9.58
CA SER A 203 -14.88 13.97 -9.21
C SER A 203 -13.52 13.56 -9.78
N PRO A 204 -12.64 12.87 -9.01
CA PRO A 204 -12.81 12.60 -7.58
C PRO A 204 -12.58 13.85 -6.71
N ARG A 205 -13.19 13.90 -5.51
CA ARG A 205 -12.93 14.98 -4.56
C ARG A 205 -11.62 14.70 -3.80
N LYS A 206 -10.91 15.76 -3.41
CA LYS A 206 -9.71 15.65 -2.57
C LYS A 206 -9.95 14.79 -1.33
N ALA A 207 -11.07 14.98 -0.64
CA ALA A 207 -11.42 14.23 0.56
C ALA A 207 -11.61 12.73 0.32
N ASP A 208 -12.18 12.31 -0.83
CA ASP A 208 -12.32 10.89 -1.18
C ASP A 208 -10.95 10.23 -1.34
N ILE A 209 -10.00 10.90 -2.02
CA ILE A 209 -8.64 10.39 -2.23
C ILE A 209 -7.89 10.31 -0.90
N GLN A 210 -7.93 11.38 -0.09
CA GLN A 210 -7.25 11.40 1.21
C GLN A 210 -7.82 10.35 2.17
N LEU A 211 -9.14 10.13 2.17
CA LEU A 211 -9.76 9.07 2.96
C LEU A 211 -9.33 7.67 2.51
N ALA A 212 -9.21 7.45 1.20
CA ALA A 212 -8.67 6.20 0.66
C ALA A 212 -7.19 6.01 1.03
N MET A 213 -6.39 7.07 1.06
CA MET A 213 -5.01 7.05 1.57
C MET A 213 -4.96 6.73 3.06
N ALA A 214 -5.81 7.36 3.89
CA ALA A 214 -5.88 7.05 5.32
C ALA A 214 -6.22 5.58 5.57
N ARG A 215 -7.19 5.02 4.82
CA ARG A 215 -7.52 3.59 4.84
C ARG A 215 -6.31 2.74 4.47
N MET A 216 -5.58 3.11 3.43
CA MET A 216 -4.35 2.44 3.01
C MET A 216 -3.31 2.43 4.14
N TYR A 217 -3.05 3.57 4.79
CA TYR A 217 -2.09 3.66 5.90
C TYR A 217 -2.49 2.81 7.10
N VAL A 218 -3.80 2.79 7.45
CA VAL A 218 -4.31 1.88 8.49
C VAL A 218 -4.03 0.41 8.15
N ASN A 219 -4.25 0.02 6.89
CA ASN A 219 -4.00 -1.36 6.44
C ASN A 219 -2.50 -1.68 6.34
N ALA A 220 -1.68 -0.70 6.00
CA ALA A 220 -0.21 -0.79 5.98
C ALA A 220 0.43 -0.77 7.40
N ARG A 221 -0.39 -0.71 8.47
CA ARG A 221 0.04 -0.58 9.87
C ARG A 221 0.87 0.67 10.15
N ASP A 222 0.52 1.76 9.48
CA ASP A 222 1.08 3.09 9.69
C ASP A 222 0.00 4.03 10.26
N PRO A 223 -0.34 3.90 11.56
CA PRO A 223 -1.41 4.69 12.17
C PRO A 223 -1.06 6.18 12.27
N VAL A 224 0.22 6.53 12.31
CA VAL A 224 0.64 7.94 12.42
C VAL A 224 0.24 8.71 11.16
N ARG A 225 0.64 8.22 9.99
CA ARG A 225 0.26 8.84 8.71
C ARG A 225 -1.24 8.76 8.46
N ALA A 226 -1.91 7.70 8.92
CA ALA A 226 -3.36 7.60 8.83
C ALA A 226 -4.03 8.77 9.58
N LEU A 227 -3.64 9.04 10.83
CA LEU A 227 -4.19 10.12 11.65
C LEU A 227 -3.85 11.51 11.10
N GLU A 228 -2.64 11.71 10.56
CA GLU A 228 -2.27 12.95 9.88
C GLU A 228 -3.17 13.21 8.67
N THR A 229 -3.30 12.21 7.81
CA THR A 229 -4.16 12.31 6.62
C THR A 229 -5.62 12.59 6.99
N LEU A 230 -6.16 11.98 8.07
CA LEU A 230 -7.52 12.21 8.55
C LEU A 230 -7.71 13.62 9.14
N ARG A 231 -6.68 14.18 9.78
CA ARG A 231 -6.69 15.59 10.19
C ARG A 231 -6.77 16.53 8.99
N ASP A 232 -6.01 16.25 7.94
CA ASP A 232 -6.03 17.03 6.69
C ASP A 232 -7.40 16.96 5.99
N VAL A 233 -8.05 15.78 5.98
CA VAL A 233 -9.42 15.63 5.47
C VAL A 233 -10.39 16.57 6.16
N ARG A 234 -10.31 16.66 7.49
CA ARG A 234 -11.20 17.54 8.29
C ARG A 234 -10.86 19.02 8.16
N ALA A 235 -9.57 19.36 8.11
CA ALA A 235 -9.12 20.74 7.96
C ALA A 235 -9.45 21.32 6.57
N GLY A 236 -9.41 20.49 5.54
CA GLY A 236 -9.60 20.90 4.15
C GLY A 236 -11.07 21.08 3.73
N THR A 237 -12.05 20.67 4.55
CA THR A 237 -13.46 20.67 4.17
C THR A 237 -14.33 21.19 5.32
N ARG A 238 -15.07 22.26 5.08
CA ARG A 238 -15.92 22.89 6.12
C ARG A 238 -17.02 21.96 6.64
N ARG A 239 -17.54 21.07 5.80
CA ARG A 239 -18.50 20.02 6.16
C ARG A 239 -18.35 18.83 5.22
N LEU A 240 -17.94 17.70 5.77
CA LEU A 240 -17.85 16.46 5.02
C LEU A 240 -19.25 15.89 4.76
N PRO A 241 -19.47 15.24 3.58
CA PRO A 241 -20.66 14.40 3.40
C PRO A 241 -20.75 13.33 4.49
N PRO A 242 -21.98 12.96 4.94
CA PRO A 242 -22.18 12.05 6.07
C PRO A 242 -21.38 10.75 5.98
N ARG A 243 -21.34 10.14 4.80
CA ARG A 243 -20.57 8.91 4.58
C ARG A 243 -19.07 9.12 4.80
N LEU A 244 -18.52 10.23 4.30
CA LEU A 244 -17.08 10.50 4.43
C LEU A 244 -16.71 10.85 5.89
N ASP A 245 -17.54 11.62 6.61
CA ASP A 245 -17.28 11.96 8.01
C ASP A 245 -17.39 10.70 8.91
N ALA A 246 -18.40 9.86 8.68
CA ALA A 246 -18.53 8.59 9.38
C ALA A 246 -17.32 7.67 9.09
N ALA A 247 -16.90 7.54 7.83
CA ALA A 247 -15.74 6.75 7.47
C ALA A 247 -14.43 7.34 8.02
N ALA A 248 -14.26 8.67 8.01
CA ALA A 248 -13.09 9.31 8.61
C ALA A 248 -12.99 9.03 10.12
N SER A 249 -14.11 9.15 10.84
CA SER A 249 -14.18 8.82 12.26
C SER A 249 -13.92 7.34 12.53
N PHE A 250 -14.41 6.45 11.66
CA PHE A 250 -14.16 5.01 11.75
C PHE A 250 -12.67 4.67 11.55
N PHE A 251 -12.01 5.22 10.53
CA PHE A 251 -10.59 4.97 10.30
C PHE A 251 -9.69 5.64 11.35
N GLU A 252 -10.12 6.76 11.94
CA GLU A 252 -9.47 7.36 13.11
C GLU A 252 -9.45 6.37 14.29
N GLY A 253 -10.61 5.80 14.62
CA GLY A 253 -10.70 4.78 15.67
C GLY A 253 -9.79 3.58 15.38
N ARG A 254 -9.76 3.09 14.14
CA ARG A 254 -8.86 2.00 13.76
C ARG A 254 -7.38 2.34 13.91
N ALA A 255 -6.99 3.56 13.56
CA ALA A 255 -5.61 4.03 13.71
C ALA A 255 -5.24 4.15 15.21
N LEU A 256 -6.16 4.64 16.04
CA LEU A 256 -5.97 4.74 17.49
C LEU A 256 -5.84 3.36 18.16
N VAL A 257 -6.65 2.37 17.74
CA VAL A 257 -6.48 0.97 18.20
C VAL A 257 -5.09 0.43 17.83
N ALA A 258 -4.60 0.77 16.64
CA ALA A 258 -3.26 0.35 16.20
C ALA A 258 -2.12 1.04 16.98
N GLN A 259 -2.40 2.16 17.63
CA GLN A 259 -1.50 2.86 18.57
C GLN A 259 -1.68 2.42 20.03
N ASP A 260 -2.49 1.39 20.29
CA ASP A 260 -2.83 0.91 21.63
C ASP A 260 -3.52 1.98 22.51
N GLN A 261 -4.41 2.76 21.88
CA GLN A 261 -5.23 3.82 22.52
C GLN A 261 -6.73 3.48 22.44
N PRO A 262 -7.20 2.42 23.10
CA PRO A 262 -8.56 1.93 22.94
C PRO A 262 -9.63 2.89 23.45
N GLU A 263 -9.36 3.68 24.49
CA GLU A 263 -10.32 4.68 25.00
C GLU A 263 -10.55 5.80 23.98
N ALA A 264 -9.48 6.34 23.39
CA ALA A 264 -9.59 7.35 22.35
C ALA A 264 -10.28 6.78 21.09
N ALA A 265 -9.99 5.51 20.76
CA ALA A 265 -10.64 4.82 19.67
C ALA A 265 -12.15 4.67 19.87
N LEU A 266 -12.62 4.41 21.11
CA LEU A 266 -14.04 4.34 21.43
C LEU A 266 -14.76 5.65 21.07
N VAL A 267 -14.22 6.79 21.45
CA VAL A 267 -14.78 8.11 21.11
C VAL A 267 -14.93 8.28 19.60
N ALA A 268 -13.92 7.88 18.86
CA ALA A 268 -13.94 7.98 17.39
C ALA A 268 -14.96 7.02 16.76
N PHE A 269 -15.07 5.79 17.25
CA PHE A 269 -16.06 4.83 16.77
C PHE A 269 -17.49 5.20 17.16
N GLU A 270 -17.71 5.74 18.36
CA GLU A 270 -19.02 6.24 18.79
C GLU A 270 -19.49 7.41 17.94
N ARG A 271 -18.56 8.32 17.57
CA ARG A 271 -18.86 9.39 16.61
C ARG A 271 -19.23 8.82 15.23
N ALA A 272 -18.48 7.83 14.75
CA ALA A 272 -18.79 7.15 13.48
C ALA A 272 -20.17 6.49 13.54
N LEU A 273 -20.50 5.83 14.66
CA LEU A 273 -21.79 5.18 14.90
C LEU A 273 -22.94 6.18 14.91
N ALA A 274 -22.81 7.29 15.64
CA ALA A 274 -23.84 8.33 15.70
C ALA A 274 -24.16 8.91 14.31
N LEU A 275 -23.12 9.22 13.53
CA LEU A 275 -23.28 9.66 12.14
C LEU A 275 -23.95 8.58 11.27
N ALA A 276 -23.52 7.33 11.41
CA ALA A 276 -24.06 6.23 10.64
C ALA A 276 -25.53 5.93 11.01
N GLN A 277 -25.93 6.07 12.25
CA GLN A 277 -27.32 5.91 12.69
C GLN A 277 -28.21 7.03 12.15
N THR A 278 -27.76 8.29 12.27
CA THR A 278 -28.50 9.46 11.76
C THR A 278 -28.76 9.35 10.25
N HIS A 279 -27.83 8.81 9.50
CA HIS A 279 -27.89 8.73 8.04
C HIS A 279 -28.17 7.32 7.50
N GLN A 280 -28.54 6.38 8.36
CA GLN A 280 -28.92 5.00 8.00
C GLN A 280 -27.84 4.23 7.20
N LEU A 281 -26.57 4.47 7.50
CA LEU A 281 -25.42 3.81 6.85
C LEU A 281 -25.15 2.45 7.50
N LEU A 282 -25.95 1.43 7.18
CA LEU A 282 -25.97 0.14 7.89
C LEU A 282 -24.60 -0.55 7.96
N SER A 283 -23.82 -0.58 6.86
CA SER A 283 -22.49 -1.20 6.88
C SER A 283 -21.53 -0.44 7.82
N VAL A 284 -21.62 0.88 7.88
CA VAL A 284 -20.77 1.68 8.81
C VAL A 284 -21.21 1.43 10.25
N GLN A 285 -22.53 1.32 10.52
CA GLN A 285 -23.04 0.96 11.86
C GLN A 285 -22.49 -0.40 12.32
N ALA A 286 -22.58 -1.41 11.47
CA ALA A 286 -22.07 -2.76 11.76
C ALA A 286 -20.56 -2.74 12.06
N ASN A 287 -19.79 -2.07 11.21
CA ASN A 287 -18.35 -1.94 11.36
C ASN A 287 -17.96 -1.16 12.63
N ALA A 288 -18.63 -0.03 12.91
CA ALA A 288 -18.36 0.78 14.10
C ALA A 288 -18.65 0.00 15.38
N LEU A 289 -19.82 -0.64 15.48
CA LEU A 289 -20.21 -1.45 16.63
C LEU A 289 -19.29 -2.64 16.86
N ALA A 290 -18.86 -3.34 15.78
CA ALA A 290 -17.91 -4.44 15.90
C ALA A 290 -16.54 -3.95 16.41
N ASN A 291 -16.09 -2.76 16.00
CA ASN A 291 -14.83 -2.18 16.49
C ASN A 291 -14.95 -1.58 17.91
N ILE A 292 -16.12 -1.04 18.29
CA ILE A 292 -16.42 -0.69 19.68
C ILE A 292 -16.33 -1.93 20.58
N ALA A 293 -16.92 -3.05 20.16
CA ALA A 293 -16.79 -4.30 20.89
C ALA A 293 -15.33 -4.74 21.04
N ASN A 294 -14.54 -4.64 19.98
CA ASN A 294 -13.10 -4.95 20.02
C ASN A 294 -12.33 -4.01 20.96
N ALA A 295 -12.62 -2.72 20.95
CA ALA A 295 -12.00 -1.76 21.86
C ALA A 295 -12.34 -2.07 23.33
N TYR A 296 -13.59 -2.43 23.64
CA TYR A 296 -13.96 -2.88 24.98
C TYR A 296 -13.27 -4.18 25.39
N LEU A 297 -13.06 -5.14 24.46
CA LEU A 297 -12.27 -6.34 24.73
C LEU A 297 -10.84 -6.01 25.12
N LYS A 298 -10.22 -5.02 24.47
CA LYS A 298 -8.87 -4.56 24.82
C LYS A 298 -8.78 -3.89 26.20
N LEU A 299 -9.90 -3.36 26.67
CA LEU A 299 -10.05 -2.75 28.00
C LEU A 299 -10.55 -3.72 29.05
N ASP A 300 -10.67 -5.01 28.76
CA ASP A 300 -11.24 -6.06 29.62
C ASP A 300 -12.69 -5.76 30.09
N ARG A 301 -13.38 -4.87 29.37
CA ARG A 301 -14.78 -4.51 29.63
C ARG A 301 -15.73 -5.46 28.89
N TYR A 302 -15.75 -6.71 29.32
CA TYR A 302 -16.41 -7.80 28.59
C TYR A 302 -17.93 -7.67 28.47
N ALA A 303 -18.60 -7.10 29.47
CA ALA A 303 -20.05 -6.88 29.43
C ALA A 303 -20.45 -5.82 28.38
N ASP A 304 -19.66 -4.74 28.29
CA ASP A 304 -19.85 -3.70 27.28
C ASP A 304 -19.52 -4.23 25.88
N ALA A 305 -18.48 -5.05 25.77
CA ALA A 305 -18.11 -5.73 24.53
C ALA A 305 -19.22 -6.67 24.03
N GLU A 306 -19.85 -7.45 24.92
CA GLU A 306 -20.99 -8.31 24.57
C GLU A 306 -22.16 -7.46 24.03
N THR A 307 -22.48 -6.37 24.72
CA THR A 307 -23.57 -5.47 24.32
C THR A 307 -23.35 -4.89 22.93
N ALA A 308 -22.15 -4.33 22.70
CA ALA A 308 -21.78 -3.76 21.41
C ALA A 308 -21.72 -4.81 20.29
N ALA A 309 -21.17 -6.01 20.57
CA ALA A 309 -21.09 -7.08 19.60
C ALA A 309 -22.48 -7.59 19.16
N ARG A 310 -23.42 -7.75 20.12
CA ARG A 310 -24.81 -8.11 19.82
C ARG A 310 -25.51 -7.03 19.00
N ALA A 311 -25.30 -5.77 19.36
CA ALA A 311 -25.84 -4.65 18.59
C ALA A 311 -25.31 -4.59 17.16
N ALA A 312 -24.06 -5.02 16.92
CA ALA A 312 -23.45 -5.05 15.59
C ALA A 312 -24.08 -6.10 14.65
N LEU A 313 -24.62 -7.19 15.19
CA LEU A 313 -25.19 -8.28 14.38
C LEU A 313 -26.41 -7.82 13.57
N ILE A 314 -27.23 -6.94 14.09
CA ILE A 314 -28.46 -6.47 13.43
C ILE A 314 -28.14 -5.72 12.11
N PRO A 315 -27.37 -4.62 12.12
CA PRO A 315 -27.04 -3.92 10.90
C PRO A 315 -26.15 -4.74 9.97
N ALA A 316 -25.31 -5.66 10.48
CA ALA A 316 -24.51 -6.57 9.66
C ALA A 316 -25.37 -7.54 8.85
N HIS A 317 -26.40 -8.10 9.44
CA HIS A 317 -27.37 -8.93 8.72
C HIS A 317 -28.15 -8.12 7.69
N SER A 318 -28.62 -6.93 8.06
CA SER A 318 -29.43 -6.09 7.18
C SER A 318 -28.66 -5.52 5.99
N SER A 319 -27.35 -5.33 6.12
CA SER A 319 -26.48 -4.86 5.04
C SER A 319 -25.84 -5.99 4.21
N GLU A 320 -26.11 -7.26 4.57
CA GLU A 320 -25.46 -8.44 3.99
C GLU A 320 -23.90 -8.42 4.10
N ASP A 321 -23.38 -7.65 5.04
CA ASP A 321 -21.93 -7.51 5.28
C ASP A 321 -21.40 -8.70 6.08
N LYS A 322 -21.02 -9.75 5.36
CA LYS A 322 -20.49 -11.01 5.94
C LYS A 322 -19.23 -10.77 6.78
N ILE A 323 -18.39 -9.79 6.43
CA ILE A 323 -17.14 -9.51 7.15
C ILE A 323 -17.48 -8.94 8.52
N SER A 324 -18.31 -7.90 8.58
CA SER A 324 -18.76 -7.30 9.84
C SER A 324 -19.54 -8.30 10.70
N LEU A 325 -20.35 -9.15 10.09
CA LEU A 325 -21.07 -10.22 10.79
C LEU A 325 -20.11 -11.18 11.49
N HIS A 326 -19.10 -11.69 10.80
CA HIS A 326 -18.11 -12.58 11.39
C HIS A 326 -17.28 -11.89 12.48
N MET A 327 -16.89 -10.64 12.26
CA MET A 327 -16.14 -9.88 13.27
C MET A 327 -16.98 -9.63 14.55
N ALA A 328 -18.25 -9.26 14.40
CA ALA A 328 -19.17 -9.10 15.54
C ALA A 328 -19.37 -10.41 16.29
N THR A 329 -19.52 -11.53 15.56
CA THR A 329 -19.65 -12.87 16.16
C THR A 329 -18.39 -13.30 16.91
N ALA A 330 -17.20 -13.04 16.36
CA ALA A 330 -15.94 -13.34 17.04
C ALA A 330 -15.78 -12.51 18.31
N ASN A 331 -16.06 -11.18 18.25
CA ASN A 331 -15.98 -10.29 19.39
C ASN A 331 -17.01 -10.67 20.49
N LEU A 332 -18.20 -11.10 20.09
CA LEU A 332 -19.19 -11.67 21.03
C LEU A 332 -18.61 -12.93 21.71
N GLY A 333 -17.99 -13.80 20.95
CA GLY A 333 -17.35 -15.00 21.49
C GLY A 333 -16.24 -14.68 22.51
N PHE A 334 -15.38 -13.71 22.22
CA PHE A 334 -14.34 -13.26 23.15
C PHE A 334 -14.94 -12.56 24.40
N ALA A 335 -15.99 -11.78 24.24
CA ALA A 335 -16.67 -11.13 25.35
C ALA A 335 -17.28 -12.16 26.31
N LEU A 336 -17.95 -13.15 25.80
CA LEU A 336 -18.51 -14.27 26.59
C LEU A 336 -17.41 -15.06 27.29
N PHE A 337 -16.33 -15.33 26.58
CA PHE A 337 -15.18 -16.04 27.15
C PHE A 337 -14.56 -15.26 28.31
N GLY A 338 -14.36 -13.95 28.16
CA GLY A 338 -13.84 -13.08 29.22
C GLY A 338 -14.76 -12.95 30.44
N GLN A 339 -16.07 -13.20 30.27
CA GLN A 339 -17.06 -13.26 31.37
C GLN A 339 -17.13 -14.66 32.05
N GLY A 340 -16.26 -15.61 31.68
CA GLY A 340 -16.26 -16.96 32.23
C GLY A 340 -17.20 -17.93 31.49
N ARG A 341 -17.95 -17.50 30.50
CA ARG A 341 -18.79 -18.34 29.61
C ARG A 341 -17.93 -19.01 28.53
N HIS A 342 -16.90 -19.73 28.97
CA HIS A 342 -15.81 -20.21 28.12
C HIS A 342 -16.27 -21.12 26.98
N GLN A 343 -17.21 -22.02 27.25
CA GLN A 343 -17.70 -22.99 26.26
C GLN A 343 -18.49 -22.29 25.13
N GLU A 344 -19.40 -21.39 25.52
CA GLU A 344 -20.23 -20.64 24.58
C GLU A 344 -19.41 -19.67 23.73
N GLY A 345 -18.53 -18.91 24.40
CA GLY A 345 -17.65 -17.96 23.71
C GLY A 345 -16.74 -18.64 22.72
N MET A 346 -16.09 -19.75 23.12
CA MET A 346 -15.15 -20.44 22.23
C MET A 346 -15.85 -21.09 21.05
N ARG A 347 -17.08 -21.60 21.22
CA ARG A 347 -17.87 -22.14 20.11
C ARG A 347 -18.09 -21.11 19.02
N LEU A 348 -18.46 -19.87 19.38
CA LEU A 348 -18.66 -18.78 18.41
C LEU A 348 -17.37 -18.43 17.68
N VAL A 349 -16.25 -18.35 18.41
CA VAL A 349 -14.93 -18.06 17.81
C VAL A 349 -14.53 -19.18 16.83
N ASP A 350 -14.77 -20.44 17.20
CA ASP A 350 -14.44 -21.61 16.36
C ASP A 350 -15.30 -21.65 15.09
N GLU A 351 -16.59 -21.32 15.20
CA GLU A 351 -17.49 -21.18 14.05
C GLU A 351 -16.97 -20.14 13.05
N VAL A 352 -16.52 -18.96 13.56
CA VAL A 352 -15.96 -17.92 12.72
C VAL A 352 -14.63 -18.36 12.12
N CYS A 353 -13.74 -18.97 12.90
CA CYS A 353 -12.49 -19.52 12.37
C CYS A 353 -12.73 -20.51 11.23
N ALA A 354 -13.71 -21.42 11.41
CA ALA A 354 -14.09 -22.37 10.38
C ALA A 354 -14.66 -21.69 9.13
N ALA A 355 -15.45 -20.63 9.29
CA ALA A 355 -15.99 -19.85 8.18
C ALA A 355 -14.86 -19.11 7.43
N MET A 356 -13.92 -18.48 8.14
CA MET A 356 -12.78 -17.79 7.53
C MET A 356 -11.85 -18.75 6.78
N ARG A 357 -11.64 -19.95 7.33
CA ARG A 357 -10.84 -21.00 6.67
C ARG A 357 -11.48 -21.45 5.36
N ARG A 358 -12.80 -21.70 5.36
CA ARG A 358 -13.55 -22.08 4.15
C ARG A 358 -13.56 -20.98 3.10
N ALA A 359 -13.60 -19.72 3.53
CA ALA A 359 -13.56 -18.56 2.64
C ALA A 359 -12.14 -18.20 2.16
N GLY A 360 -11.08 -18.87 2.63
CA GLY A 360 -9.69 -18.51 2.32
C GLY A 360 -9.26 -17.15 2.88
N ALA A 361 -9.97 -16.60 3.87
CA ALA A 361 -9.71 -15.29 4.46
C ALA A 361 -8.56 -15.34 5.49
N LEU A 362 -7.37 -15.78 5.06
CA LEU A 362 -6.23 -16.11 5.90
C LEU A 362 -5.76 -14.96 6.80
N SER A 363 -5.76 -13.73 6.29
CA SER A 363 -5.36 -12.55 7.07
C SER A 363 -6.30 -12.31 8.26
N THR A 364 -7.60 -12.43 8.04
CA THR A 364 -8.61 -12.30 9.11
C THR A 364 -8.53 -13.46 10.09
N LEU A 365 -8.36 -14.69 9.57
CA LEU A 365 -8.17 -15.88 10.39
C LEU A 365 -6.96 -15.76 11.32
N GLY A 366 -5.81 -15.35 10.79
CA GLY A 366 -4.59 -15.16 11.58
C GLY A 366 -4.75 -14.17 12.73
N ARG A 367 -5.53 -13.08 12.50
CA ARG A 367 -5.84 -12.09 13.54
C ARG A 367 -6.77 -12.67 14.61
N ILE A 368 -7.81 -13.41 14.23
CA ILE A 368 -8.73 -14.05 15.18
C ILE A 368 -7.99 -15.11 16.01
N LEU A 369 -7.12 -15.91 15.39
CA LEU A 369 -6.30 -16.90 16.09
C LEU A 369 -5.33 -16.25 17.09
N ALA A 370 -4.78 -15.07 16.80
CA ALA A 370 -3.96 -14.33 17.74
C ALA A 370 -4.76 -13.97 19.01
N GLU A 371 -5.94 -13.35 18.82
CA GLU A 371 -6.82 -12.98 19.94
C GLU A 371 -7.29 -14.22 20.71
N LYS A 372 -7.62 -15.32 20.01
CA LYS A 372 -7.98 -16.61 20.63
C LYS A 372 -6.86 -17.15 21.49
N SER A 373 -5.63 -17.13 20.99
CA SER A 373 -4.45 -17.58 21.75
C SER A 373 -4.27 -16.77 23.03
N HIS A 374 -4.35 -15.45 22.96
CA HIS A 374 -4.26 -14.56 24.12
C HIS A 374 -5.40 -14.80 25.13
N ALA A 375 -6.62 -15.00 24.68
CA ALA A 375 -7.75 -15.30 25.55
C ALA A 375 -7.53 -16.61 26.31
N LEU A 376 -7.07 -17.66 25.62
CA LEU A 376 -6.76 -18.96 26.21
C LEU A 376 -5.60 -18.90 27.20
N GLU A 377 -4.56 -18.14 26.90
CA GLU A 377 -3.41 -17.90 27.78
C GLU A 377 -3.84 -17.25 29.10
N ARG A 378 -4.63 -16.17 29.02
CA ARG A 378 -5.18 -15.49 30.22
C ARG A 378 -6.09 -16.40 31.07
N ALA A 379 -6.75 -17.34 30.43
CA ALA A 379 -7.56 -18.35 31.13
C ALA A 379 -6.74 -19.53 31.68
N GLY A 380 -5.40 -19.51 31.57
CA GLY A 380 -4.52 -20.59 32.01
C GLY A 380 -4.58 -21.86 31.12
N ARG A 381 -5.25 -21.79 29.95
CA ARG A 381 -5.39 -22.91 29.01
C ARG A 381 -4.19 -22.99 28.07
N PHE A 382 -3.00 -23.08 28.63
CA PHE A 382 -1.71 -22.95 27.90
C PHE A 382 -1.52 -23.96 26.78
N ARG A 383 -2.00 -25.19 26.94
CA ARG A 383 -1.91 -26.21 25.86
C ARG A 383 -2.70 -25.78 24.61
N GLU A 384 -3.89 -25.25 24.81
CA GLU A 384 -4.75 -24.82 23.73
C GLU A 384 -4.28 -23.48 23.12
N ALA A 385 -3.78 -22.61 23.97
CA ALA A 385 -3.11 -21.37 23.50
C ALA A 385 -1.94 -21.70 22.58
N LEU A 386 -1.07 -22.64 22.98
CA LEU A 386 0.06 -23.08 22.17
C LEU A 386 -0.39 -23.74 20.84
N ALA A 387 -1.42 -24.56 20.88
CA ALA A 387 -1.98 -25.17 19.67
C ALA A 387 -2.54 -24.10 18.69
N THR A 388 -3.23 -23.10 19.23
CA THR A 388 -3.76 -21.97 18.45
C THR A 388 -2.62 -21.10 17.88
N MET A 389 -1.55 -20.88 18.62
CA MET A 389 -0.36 -20.17 18.12
C MET A 389 0.30 -20.92 16.95
N ARG A 390 0.44 -22.22 17.06
CA ARG A 390 1.00 -23.05 15.98
C ARG A 390 0.13 -22.98 14.72
N GLU A 391 -1.18 -23.05 14.90
CA GLU A 391 -2.13 -22.88 13.77
C GLU A 391 -1.99 -21.49 13.14
N ARG A 392 -1.92 -20.43 13.97
CA ARG A 392 -1.69 -19.06 13.48
C ARG A 392 -0.40 -18.96 12.69
N ASP A 393 0.68 -19.53 13.17
CA ASP A 393 1.98 -19.48 12.52
C ASP A 393 1.95 -20.21 11.17
N THR A 394 1.22 -21.33 11.07
CA THR A 394 0.95 -22.00 9.80
C THR A 394 0.18 -21.09 8.83
N VAL A 395 -0.86 -20.40 9.31
CA VAL A 395 -1.65 -19.45 8.50
C VAL A 395 -0.80 -18.28 8.04
N ILE A 396 0.07 -17.74 8.90
CA ILE A 396 1.00 -16.65 8.54
C ILE A 396 2.01 -17.12 7.50
N GLN A 397 2.54 -18.33 7.63
CA GLN A 397 3.44 -18.92 6.63
C GLN A 397 2.73 -19.08 5.27
N GLN A 398 1.50 -19.58 5.26
CA GLN A 398 0.69 -19.69 4.05
C GLN A 398 0.46 -18.32 3.41
N LEU A 399 0.11 -17.30 4.21
CA LEU A 399 -0.10 -15.93 3.73
C LEU A 399 1.19 -15.36 3.12
N SER A 400 2.33 -15.56 3.76
CA SER A 400 3.63 -15.14 3.25
C SER A 400 4.02 -15.84 1.94
N LEU A 401 3.71 -17.14 1.83
CA LEU A 401 3.91 -17.90 0.60
C LEU A 401 2.98 -17.42 -0.53
N ASP A 402 1.71 -17.15 -0.22
CA ASP A 402 0.73 -16.62 -1.17
C ASP A 402 1.13 -15.22 -1.67
N ASP A 403 1.56 -14.34 -0.76
CA ASP A 403 2.03 -13.00 -1.14
C ASP A 403 3.31 -13.08 -1.98
N ARG A 404 4.22 -13.99 -1.64
CA ARG A 404 5.42 -14.26 -2.44
C ARG A 404 5.07 -14.83 -3.82
N ASN A 405 4.13 -15.78 -3.89
CA ASN A 405 3.70 -16.37 -5.16
C ASN A 405 2.98 -15.33 -6.03
N LYS A 406 2.14 -14.47 -5.45
CA LYS A 406 1.50 -13.35 -6.14
C LYS A 406 2.54 -12.34 -6.66
N ALA A 407 3.56 -12.03 -5.86
CA ALA A 407 4.64 -11.15 -6.28
C ALA A 407 5.48 -11.77 -7.42
N ILE A 408 5.77 -13.07 -7.35
CA ILE A 408 6.45 -13.81 -8.42
C ILE A 408 5.59 -13.85 -9.68
N SER A 409 4.29 -14.15 -9.56
CA SER A 409 3.36 -14.18 -10.69
C SER A 409 3.21 -12.79 -11.33
N ALA A 410 3.12 -11.73 -10.54
CA ALA A 410 3.08 -10.35 -11.03
C ALA A 410 4.39 -9.97 -11.76
N LEU A 411 5.54 -10.38 -11.22
CA LEU A 411 6.84 -10.21 -11.89
C LEU A 411 6.94 -11.00 -13.20
N GLN A 412 6.45 -12.23 -13.20
CA GLN A 412 6.39 -13.05 -14.40
C GLN A 412 5.47 -12.47 -15.47
N GLU A 413 4.30 -11.95 -15.08
CA GLU A 413 3.40 -11.25 -15.99
C GLU A 413 3.99 -9.95 -16.53
N GLN A 414 4.66 -9.16 -15.70
CA GLN A 414 5.39 -7.98 -16.14
C GLN A 414 6.53 -8.34 -17.10
N PHE A 415 7.23 -9.44 -16.83
CA PHE A 415 8.28 -9.92 -17.72
C PHE A 415 7.71 -10.37 -19.07
N LYS A 416 6.63 -11.17 -19.05
CA LYS A 416 5.91 -11.59 -20.26
C LYS A 416 5.29 -10.40 -21.02
N ALA A 417 4.78 -9.41 -20.32
CA ALA A 417 4.25 -8.19 -20.95
C ALA A 417 5.36 -7.37 -21.62
N ARG A 418 6.53 -7.25 -20.97
CA ARG A 418 7.72 -6.60 -21.57
C ARG A 418 8.27 -7.39 -22.76
N GLU A 419 8.31 -8.71 -22.65
CA GLU A 419 8.73 -9.59 -23.74
C GLU A 419 7.76 -9.49 -24.95
N ARG A 420 6.45 -9.50 -24.70
CA ARG A 420 5.45 -9.28 -25.75
C ARG A 420 5.54 -7.88 -26.36
N ALA A 421 5.76 -6.85 -25.55
CA ALA A 421 5.96 -5.49 -26.03
C ALA A 421 7.22 -5.39 -26.90
N ALA A 422 8.33 -6.00 -26.45
CA ALA A 422 9.56 -6.09 -27.25
C ALA A 422 9.38 -6.90 -28.54
N GLN A 423 8.60 -8.00 -28.51
CA GLN A 423 8.24 -8.77 -29.70
C GLN A 423 7.35 -7.97 -30.66
N ILE A 424 6.35 -7.24 -30.13
CA ILE A 424 5.50 -6.39 -30.94
C ILE A 424 6.30 -5.26 -31.59
N ASP A 425 7.22 -4.64 -30.85
CA ASP A 425 8.09 -3.61 -31.38
C ASP A 425 9.11 -4.16 -32.40
N SER A 426 9.64 -5.36 -32.15
CA SER A 426 10.46 -6.09 -33.11
C SER A 426 9.69 -6.43 -34.40
N LEU A 427 8.46 -6.94 -34.27
CA LEU A 427 7.58 -7.25 -35.42
C LEU A 427 7.12 -5.97 -36.16
N ARG A 428 6.92 -4.86 -35.46
CA ARG A 428 6.62 -3.56 -36.07
C ARG A 428 7.82 -3.03 -36.86
N LEU A 429 9.02 -3.16 -36.30
CA LEU A 429 10.27 -2.81 -37.00
C LEU A 429 10.50 -3.71 -38.23
N GLU A 430 10.23 -5.01 -38.09
CA GLU A 430 10.33 -5.96 -39.21
C GLU A 430 9.27 -5.68 -40.30
N ASN A 431 8.02 -5.38 -39.91
CA ASN A 431 6.97 -5.02 -40.87
C ASN A 431 7.23 -3.64 -41.52
N ALA A 432 7.72 -2.66 -40.75
CA ALA A 432 8.12 -1.37 -41.32
C ALA A 432 9.31 -1.51 -42.27
N ALA A 433 10.26 -2.42 -41.96
CA ALA A 433 11.36 -2.77 -42.85
C ALA A 433 10.85 -3.49 -44.13
N LYS A 434 9.88 -4.41 -43.99
CA LYS A 434 9.23 -5.09 -45.11
C LYS A 434 8.40 -4.13 -46.00
N ASP A 435 7.69 -3.20 -45.39
CA ASP A 435 6.94 -2.17 -46.13
C ASP A 435 7.89 -1.22 -46.91
N THR A 436 9.01 -0.86 -46.29
CA THR A 436 10.05 -0.08 -46.98
C THR A 436 10.70 -0.90 -48.09
N GLU A 437 10.93 -2.19 -47.88
CA GLU A 437 11.46 -3.10 -48.90
C GLU A 437 10.48 -3.29 -50.06
N LEU A 438 9.18 -3.44 -49.77
CA LEU A 438 8.11 -3.50 -50.82
C LEU A 438 8.03 -2.23 -51.63
N ARG A 439 8.08 -1.05 -50.99
CA ARG A 439 8.14 0.25 -51.68
C ARG A 439 9.42 0.39 -52.53
N HIS A 440 10.54 -0.10 -51.97
CA HIS A 440 11.81 -0.13 -52.75
C HIS A 440 11.73 -1.05 -53.97
N ARG A 441 11.10 -2.22 -53.88
CA ARG A 441 10.90 -3.14 -55.01
C ARG A 441 9.99 -2.55 -56.08
N THR A 442 8.92 -1.84 -55.66
CA THR A 442 8.02 -1.14 -56.63
C THR A 442 8.75 0.01 -57.32
N LEU A 443 9.58 0.76 -56.60
CA LEU A 443 10.47 1.77 -57.18
C LEU A 443 11.52 1.21 -58.12
N ILE A 444 12.12 0.07 -57.74
CA ILE A 444 13.11 -0.62 -58.54
C ILE A 444 12.47 -1.22 -59.81
N GLN A 445 11.25 -1.75 -59.73
CA GLN A 445 10.51 -2.24 -60.88
C GLN A 445 10.15 -1.11 -61.86
N THR A 446 9.88 0.06 -61.38
CA THR A 446 9.64 1.27 -62.23
C THR A 446 10.93 1.88 -62.79
N VAL A 447 12.05 1.69 -62.11
CA VAL A 447 13.36 2.21 -62.53
C VAL A 447 14.21 1.17 -63.28
N ALA A 448 13.89 -0.14 -63.12
CA ALA A 448 14.58 -1.22 -63.84
C ALA A 448 14.35 -1.18 -65.37
N SER A 449 13.36 -0.39 -65.84
CA SER A 449 13.24 -0.09 -67.25
C SER A 449 14.28 0.90 -67.77
N LEU A 450 15.11 1.46 -66.88
CA LEU A 450 16.11 2.49 -67.23
C LEU A 450 17.61 2.03 -67.25
N GLY A 451 17.86 0.71 -67.28
CA GLY A 451 19.19 0.25 -67.76
C GLY A 451 20.21 -0.14 -66.69
N ALA A 452 21.22 -0.84 -67.11
CA ALA A 452 22.24 -1.62 -66.46
C ALA A 452 23.12 -0.89 -65.38
N ALA A 453 22.98 0.39 -65.16
CA ALA A 453 23.74 1.14 -64.17
C ALA A 453 23.29 0.88 -62.68
N LEU A 454 22.10 0.29 -62.48
CA LEU A 454 21.53 0.06 -61.14
C LEU A 454 22.05 -1.21 -60.47
N ALA A 455 22.61 -2.18 -61.20
CA ALA A 455 23.10 -3.42 -60.64
C ALA A 455 24.30 -3.24 -59.65
N LEU A 456 25.12 -2.22 -59.91
CA LEU A 456 26.25 -1.88 -59.03
C LEU A 456 25.80 -1.20 -57.71
N LEU A 457 24.68 -0.46 -57.72
CA LEU A 457 24.09 0.12 -56.49
C LEU A 457 23.41 -0.93 -55.65
N LEU A 458 22.83 -1.98 -56.24
CA LEU A 458 22.26 -3.12 -55.51
C LEU A 458 23.27 -3.92 -54.71
N CYS A 459 24.45 -4.18 -55.28
CA CYS A 459 25.52 -4.91 -54.58
C CYS A 459 26.08 -4.14 -53.39
N SER A 460 26.20 -2.80 -53.50
CA SER A 460 26.68 -1.98 -52.38
C SER A 460 25.63 -1.86 -51.28
N GLY A 461 24.34 -1.87 -51.63
CA GLY A 461 23.21 -1.84 -50.66
C GLY A 461 23.09 -3.12 -49.85
N VAL A 462 23.31 -4.29 -50.49
CA VAL A 462 23.29 -5.59 -49.82
C VAL A 462 24.49 -5.75 -48.86
N LEU A 463 25.68 -5.29 -49.26
CA LEU A 463 26.86 -5.29 -48.39
C LEU A 463 26.70 -4.37 -47.15
N TRP A 464 26.00 -3.25 -47.31
CA TRP A 464 25.72 -2.35 -46.21
C TRP A 464 24.69 -2.92 -45.23
N LEU A 465 23.65 -3.63 -45.75
CA LEU A 465 22.65 -4.32 -44.93
C LEU A 465 23.26 -5.46 -44.12
N TYR A 466 24.18 -6.23 -44.73
CA TYR A 466 24.90 -7.30 -44.04
C TYR A 466 25.78 -6.78 -42.89
N ARG A 467 26.52 -5.69 -43.12
CA ARG A 467 27.31 -5.03 -42.07
C ARG A 467 26.47 -4.38 -40.99
N LYS A 468 25.27 -3.86 -41.34
CA LYS A 468 24.35 -3.29 -40.38
C LYS A 468 23.73 -4.37 -39.49
N SER A 469 23.39 -5.53 -40.02
CA SER A 469 22.87 -6.68 -39.29
C SER A 469 23.89 -7.24 -38.28
N GLU A 470 25.14 -7.31 -38.63
CA GLU A 470 26.22 -7.75 -37.72
C GLU A 470 26.44 -6.80 -36.53
N ARG A 471 26.35 -5.48 -36.78
CA ARG A 471 26.47 -4.46 -35.71
C ARG A 471 25.25 -4.45 -34.77
N THR A 472 24.07 -4.80 -35.26
CA THR A 472 22.87 -4.87 -34.43
C THR A 472 22.89 -6.09 -33.52
N GLY A 473 23.44 -7.22 -33.99
CA GLY A 473 23.65 -8.44 -33.21
C GLY A 473 24.65 -8.26 -32.06
N GLN A 474 25.73 -7.53 -32.30
CA GLN A 474 26.74 -7.21 -31.26
C GLN A 474 26.14 -6.29 -30.17
N ARG A 475 25.37 -5.30 -30.55
CA ARG A 475 24.73 -4.37 -29.61
C ARG A 475 23.68 -5.04 -28.71
N LEU A 476 22.98 -6.07 -29.23
CA LEU A 476 22.02 -6.86 -28.46
C LEU A 476 22.71 -7.75 -27.40
N SER A 477 23.90 -8.24 -27.71
CA SER A 477 24.74 -9.02 -26.79
C SER A 477 25.29 -8.16 -25.63
N GLU A 478 25.68 -6.92 -25.91
CA GLU A 478 26.15 -5.97 -24.90
C GLU A 478 25.01 -5.54 -23.94
N LEU A 479 23.80 -5.29 -24.48
CA LEU A 479 22.63 -4.97 -23.64
C LEU A 479 22.21 -6.14 -22.72
N ASN A 480 22.33 -7.37 -23.17
CA ASN A 480 22.04 -8.54 -22.35
C ASN A 480 23.06 -8.74 -21.21
N ALA A 481 24.32 -8.38 -21.44
CA ALA A 481 25.36 -8.42 -20.39
C ALA A 481 25.15 -7.32 -19.32
N GLU A 482 24.69 -6.14 -19.73
CA GLU A 482 24.38 -5.03 -18.85
C GLU A 482 23.14 -5.33 -17.99
N LEU A 483 22.10 -5.96 -18.55
CA LEU A 483 20.91 -6.42 -17.84
C LEU A 483 21.21 -7.51 -16.78
N ALA A 484 22.18 -8.38 -17.05
CA ALA A 484 22.63 -9.39 -16.09
C ALA A 484 23.35 -8.76 -14.88
N HIS A 485 24.09 -7.66 -15.10
CA HIS A 485 24.80 -6.95 -14.03
C HIS A 485 23.84 -6.24 -13.06
N HIS A 486 22.74 -5.67 -13.55
CA HIS A 486 21.71 -5.03 -12.73
C HIS A 486 20.84 -6.01 -11.92
N SER A 487 20.84 -7.29 -12.26
CA SER A 487 20.05 -8.32 -11.54
C SER A 487 20.69 -8.79 -10.22
N ALA A 488 21.94 -8.43 -9.95
CA ALA A 488 22.70 -8.95 -8.81
C ALA A 488 22.74 -8.02 -7.58
N HIS A 489 22.39 -6.75 -7.74
CA HIS A 489 22.51 -5.75 -6.67
C HIS A 489 21.18 -5.07 -6.34
N ASP A 490 21.05 -4.59 -5.10
CA ASP A 490 19.96 -3.74 -4.66
C ASP A 490 20.15 -2.33 -5.23
N PRO A 491 19.16 -1.78 -5.96
CA PRO A 491 19.35 -0.51 -6.68
C PRO A 491 19.46 0.71 -5.75
N LEU A 492 18.97 0.62 -4.50
CA LEU A 492 19.03 1.71 -3.54
C LEU A 492 20.40 1.75 -2.83
N THR A 493 20.83 0.61 -2.31
CA THR A 493 22.03 0.53 -1.46
C THR A 493 23.29 0.14 -2.22
N GLY A 494 23.16 -0.37 -3.43
CA GLY A 494 24.25 -0.92 -4.24
C GLY A 494 24.89 -2.17 -3.64
N LEU A 495 24.31 -2.75 -2.60
CA LEU A 495 24.71 -4.02 -2.03
C LEU A 495 24.21 -5.18 -2.89
N HIS A 496 24.73 -6.38 -2.64
CA HIS A 496 24.11 -7.57 -3.20
C HIS A 496 22.63 -7.66 -2.81
N ASN A 497 21.80 -8.15 -3.71
CA ASN A 497 20.42 -8.46 -3.40
C ASN A 497 20.28 -9.92 -2.92
N ARG A 498 19.12 -10.25 -2.37
CA ARG A 498 18.78 -11.59 -1.88
C ARG A 498 18.98 -12.68 -2.93
N ARG A 499 18.70 -12.37 -4.21
CA ARG A 499 18.82 -13.31 -5.32
C ARG A 499 20.28 -13.69 -5.58
N SER A 500 21.17 -12.70 -5.65
CA SER A 500 22.60 -12.96 -5.87
C SER A 500 23.24 -13.81 -4.74
N PHE A 501 22.75 -13.63 -3.50
CA PHE A 501 23.15 -14.48 -2.40
C PHE A 501 22.65 -15.93 -2.57
N GLN A 502 21.38 -16.11 -2.95
CA GLN A 502 20.81 -17.43 -3.17
C GLN A 502 21.53 -18.19 -4.28
N ASP A 503 21.89 -17.50 -5.37
CA ASP A 503 22.62 -18.07 -6.49
C ASP A 503 24.05 -18.47 -6.06
N ARG A 504 24.70 -17.63 -5.23
CA ARG A 504 26.01 -17.97 -4.63
C ARG A 504 25.93 -19.18 -3.72
N MET A 505 24.87 -19.30 -2.93
CA MET A 505 24.68 -20.47 -2.04
C MET A 505 24.39 -21.75 -2.84
N ARG A 506 23.71 -21.67 -3.97
CA ARG A 506 23.46 -22.80 -4.88
C ARG A 506 24.73 -23.27 -5.60
N SER A 507 25.59 -22.33 -5.99
CA SER A 507 26.82 -22.66 -6.71
C SER A 507 27.91 -23.28 -5.81
N ARG A 508 27.76 -23.17 -4.48
CA ARG A 508 28.73 -23.73 -3.48
C ARG A 508 28.57 -25.21 -3.15
N THR A 509 27.62 -25.92 -3.76
CA THR A 509 27.51 -27.38 -3.60
C THR A 509 28.74 -28.07 -4.21
N GLY A 510 29.84 -28.18 -3.44
CA GLY A 510 31.06 -28.86 -3.88
C GLY A 510 32.37 -28.25 -3.38
N GLU A 511 32.37 -27.10 -2.66
CA GLU A 511 33.61 -26.53 -2.12
C GLU A 511 34.03 -27.23 -0.81
N ALA A 512 35.35 -27.35 -0.62
CA ALA A 512 36.02 -28.07 0.44
C ALA A 512 35.50 -27.74 1.86
N ALA A 513 35.52 -28.75 2.73
CA ALA A 513 35.17 -28.61 4.13
C ALA A 513 35.95 -27.46 4.80
N PRO A 514 35.29 -26.67 5.68
CA PRO A 514 35.97 -25.60 6.43
C PRO A 514 37.14 -26.15 7.23
N GLN A 515 38.13 -25.29 7.47
CA GLN A 515 39.21 -25.60 8.43
C GLN A 515 38.60 -26.03 9.76
N PRO A 516 39.26 -26.92 10.57
CA PRO A 516 38.65 -27.59 11.74
C PRO A 516 37.96 -26.68 12.77
N ASP A 517 38.32 -25.39 12.82
CA ASP A 517 37.75 -24.42 13.80
C ASP A 517 37.04 -23.23 13.19
N ALA A 518 36.80 -23.23 11.88
CA ALA A 518 36.18 -22.09 11.19
C ALA A 518 34.82 -22.46 10.63
N ALA A 519 33.87 -21.56 10.76
CA ALA A 519 32.48 -21.74 10.33
C ALA A 519 31.99 -20.60 9.47
N ASP A 520 31.00 -20.86 8.63
CA ASP A 520 30.27 -19.84 7.90
C ASP A 520 29.30 -19.12 8.85
N CYS A 521 29.46 -17.81 9.00
CA CYS A 521 28.65 -17.00 9.89
C CYS A 521 27.61 -16.20 9.12
N PHE A 522 26.35 -16.36 9.50
CA PHE A 522 25.21 -15.62 8.97
C PHE A 522 24.72 -14.65 10.05
N THR A 523 24.84 -13.36 9.80
CA THR A 523 24.37 -12.32 10.71
C THR A 523 23.24 -11.56 10.05
N LEU A 524 22.03 -11.78 10.51
CA LEU A 524 20.85 -11.02 10.10
C LEU A 524 20.66 -9.84 11.06
N LEU A 525 20.45 -8.68 10.53
CA LEU A 525 20.29 -7.45 11.30
C LEU A 525 19.13 -6.62 10.73
N ASP A 526 18.49 -5.87 11.61
CA ASP A 526 17.36 -5.01 11.33
C ASP A 526 17.57 -3.67 12.03
N ILE A 527 17.28 -2.59 11.33
CA ILE A 527 17.47 -1.24 11.85
C ILE A 527 16.40 -0.93 12.88
N ASP A 528 16.82 -0.64 14.09
CA ASP A 528 15.91 -0.35 15.19
C ASP A 528 15.05 0.87 14.91
N HIS A 529 13.75 0.70 15.09
CA HIS A 529 12.76 1.77 14.93
C HIS A 529 12.76 2.42 13.51
N PHE A 530 13.17 1.69 12.47
CA PHE A 530 13.25 2.22 11.11
C PHE A 530 11.90 2.78 10.61
N LYS A 531 10.80 2.10 10.96
CA LYS A 531 9.47 2.60 10.68
C LYS A 531 9.24 3.99 11.27
N ARG A 532 9.66 4.22 12.52
CA ARG A 532 9.56 5.52 13.16
C ARG A 532 10.40 6.58 12.44
N ILE A 533 11.58 6.21 11.93
CA ILE A 533 12.39 7.11 11.11
C ILE A 533 11.61 7.52 9.85
N ASN A 534 10.97 6.57 9.19
CA ASN A 534 10.13 6.87 8.03
C ASN A 534 8.92 7.74 8.39
N ASP A 535 8.27 7.43 9.51
CA ASP A 535 7.07 8.13 9.96
C ASP A 535 7.37 9.57 10.40
N ASP A 536 8.51 9.78 11.10
CA ASP A 536 8.92 11.08 11.65
C ASP A 536 9.61 11.98 10.60
N TYR A 537 10.40 11.38 9.66
CA TYR A 537 11.29 12.11 8.74
C TYR A 537 11.03 11.82 7.25
N GLY A 538 10.06 10.97 6.95
CA GLY A 538 9.69 10.61 5.58
C GLY A 538 10.57 9.51 4.96
N HIS A 539 10.08 8.89 3.88
CA HIS A 539 10.76 7.78 3.20
C HIS A 539 12.14 8.15 2.65
N ALA A 540 12.33 9.40 2.20
CA ALA A 540 13.64 9.85 1.71
C ALA A 540 14.71 9.80 2.81
N ALA A 541 14.32 10.06 4.07
CA ALA A 541 15.21 9.92 5.23
C ALA A 541 15.51 8.43 5.51
N GLY A 542 14.49 7.57 5.43
CA GLY A 542 14.68 6.12 5.53
C GLY A 542 15.60 5.58 4.45
N ASP A 543 15.45 6.01 3.21
CA ASP A 543 16.32 5.64 2.10
C ASP A 543 17.76 6.10 2.35
N ALA A 544 17.97 7.33 2.84
CA ALA A 544 19.28 7.82 3.23
C ALA A 544 19.91 6.98 4.36
N VAL A 545 19.12 6.58 5.34
CA VAL A 545 19.55 5.66 6.41
C VAL A 545 19.96 4.31 5.83
N LEU A 546 19.16 3.71 4.94
CA LEU A 546 19.47 2.43 4.31
C LEU A 546 20.78 2.48 3.51
N VAL A 547 20.99 3.54 2.74
CA VAL A 547 22.23 3.76 1.97
C VAL A 547 23.42 3.90 2.92
N GLU A 548 23.27 4.68 3.99
CA GLU A 548 24.35 4.91 4.95
C GLU A 548 24.69 3.62 5.74
N VAL A 549 23.67 2.85 6.16
CA VAL A 549 23.85 1.53 6.78
C VAL A 549 24.63 0.61 5.84
N GLY A 550 24.25 0.55 4.57
CA GLY A 550 24.95 -0.24 3.58
C GLY A 550 26.44 0.17 3.44
N LYS A 551 26.74 1.46 3.45
CA LYS A 551 28.12 1.97 3.42
C LYS A 551 28.92 1.58 4.67
N ARG A 552 28.33 1.75 5.85
CA ARG A 552 28.98 1.41 7.13
C ARG A 552 29.26 -0.09 7.25
N LEU A 553 28.31 -0.91 6.84
CA LEU A 553 28.50 -2.37 6.82
C LEU A 553 29.65 -2.74 5.88
N ARG A 554 29.67 -2.19 4.68
CA ARG A 554 30.75 -2.46 3.70
C ARG A 554 32.12 -2.01 4.21
N ALA A 555 32.19 -0.86 4.87
CA ALA A 555 33.43 -0.34 5.45
C ALA A 555 33.92 -1.12 6.69
N ALA A 556 32.98 -1.71 7.46
CA ALA A 556 33.31 -2.45 8.67
C ALA A 556 33.72 -3.91 8.40
N LEU A 557 33.49 -4.42 7.18
CA LEU A 557 33.63 -5.83 6.83
C LEU A 557 34.77 -6.04 5.82
N ARG A 558 35.24 -7.26 5.69
CA ARG A 558 36.30 -7.63 4.74
C ARG A 558 35.72 -7.70 3.34
N GLU A 559 36.56 -7.57 2.33
CA GLU A 559 36.16 -7.71 0.92
C GLU A 559 35.59 -9.11 0.61
N SER A 560 36.04 -10.14 1.36
CA SER A 560 35.55 -11.51 1.26
C SER A 560 34.18 -11.71 1.89
N ASP A 561 33.72 -10.81 2.76
CA ASP A 561 32.41 -10.89 3.40
C ASP A 561 31.34 -10.38 2.42
N MET A 562 30.25 -11.12 2.28
CA MET A 562 29.14 -10.72 1.44
C MET A 562 28.11 -9.94 2.26
N VAL A 563 27.91 -8.68 1.87
CA VAL A 563 26.89 -7.81 2.48
C VAL A 563 25.75 -7.64 1.51
N LEU A 564 24.54 -7.88 1.98
CA LEU A 564 23.35 -7.76 1.12
C LEU A 564 22.17 -7.17 1.86
N ARG A 565 21.30 -6.53 1.11
CA ARG A 565 20.01 -6.12 1.61
C ARG A 565 19.05 -7.30 1.50
N TRP A 566 18.61 -7.81 2.66
CA TRP A 566 17.78 -9.01 2.74
C TRP A 566 16.30 -8.72 2.55
N GLY A 567 15.82 -7.63 3.09
CA GLY A 567 14.45 -7.14 3.06
C GLY A 567 14.39 -5.62 3.15
N GLY A 568 13.23 -5.05 3.47
CA GLY A 568 13.02 -3.61 3.54
C GLY A 568 14.09 -2.86 4.34
N GLU A 569 14.17 -3.16 5.63
CA GLU A 569 15.13 -2.58 6.60
C GLU A 569 16.13 -3.61 7.13
N GLU A 570 16.10 -4.84 6.56
CA GLU A 570 16.93 -5.95 6.98
C GLU A 570 18.15 -6.10 6.07
N PHE A 571 19.29 -6.38 6.69
CA PHE A 571 20.54 -6.69 6.02
C PHE A 571 21.06 -8.06 6.47
N LEU A 572 21.69 -8.77 5.59
CA LEU A 572 22.38 -10.01 5.87
C LEU A 572 23.87 -9.85 5.58
N VAL A 573 24.68 -10.22 6.56
CA VAL A 573 26.12 -10.36 6.41
C VAL A 573 26.47 -11.84 6.44
N TYR A 574 27.12 -12.27 5.38
CA TYR A 574 27.64 -13.62 5.25
C TYR A 574 29.16 -13.59 5.27
N SER A 575 29.74 -14.16 6.29
CA SER A 575 31.20 -14.18 6.52
C SER A 575 31.70 -15.62 6.58
N GLN A 576 32.68 -15.94 5.77
CA GLN A 576 33.27 -17.28 5.69
C GLN A 576 34.43 -17.44 6.65
N GLY A 577 34.62 -18.64 7.17
CA GLY A 577 35.79 -18.99 7.94
C GLY A 577 35.93 -18.23 9.26
N VAL A 578 34.84 -18.00 9.97
CA VAL A 578 34.83 -17.26 11.25
C VAL A 578 35.02 -18.22 12.43
N THR A 579 36.07 -18.02 13.19
CA THR A 579 36.35 -18.83 14.40
C THR A 579 35.43 -18.44 15.56
N PRO A 580 35.23 -19.32 16.56
CA PRO A 580 34.37 -19.01 17.73
C PRO A 580 34.76 -17.71 18.45
N VAL A 581 36.05 -17.41 18.57
CA VAL A 581 36.57 -16.19 19.21
C VAL A 581 36.27 -14.94 18.37
N GLN A 582 36.23 -15.08 17.03
CA GLN A 582 36.00 -13.96 16.13
C GLN A 582 34.51 -13.60 16.01
N ARG A 583 33.59 -14.52 16.26
CA ARG A 583 32.13 -14.31 16.09
C ARG A 583 31.62 -13.12 16.88
N PRO A 584 31.81 -13.03 18.21
CA PRO A 584 31.33 -11.89 18.97
C PRO A 584 32.04 -10.57 18.58
N LEU A 585 33.28 -10.65 18.16
CA LEU A 585 34.03 -9.49 17.66
C LEU A 585 33.49 -8.99 16.33
N LEU A 586 33.15 -9.90 15.41
CA LEU A 586 32.52 -9.57 14.13
C LEU A 586 31.16 -8.89 14.36
N VAL A 587 30.32 -9.52 15.18
CA VAL A 587 28.97 -9.01 15.46
C VAL A 587 29.03 -7.68 16.19
N ARG A 588 29.91 -7.53 17.17
CA ARG A 588 30.17 -6.25 17.85
C ARG A 588 30.62 -5.18 16.88
N ARG A 589 31.59 -5.48 16.02
CA ARG A 589 32.09 -4.53 14.99
C ARG A 589 30.98 -4.05 14.07
N ILE A 590 30.03 -4.94 13.71
CA ILE A 590 28.86 -4.57 12.92
C ILE A 590 27.97 -3.58 13.69
N LEU A 591 27.64 -3.87 14.95
CA LEU A 591 26.82 -3.00 15.79
C LEU A 591 27.49 -1.64 16.02
N ASP A 592 28.79 -1.64 16.36
CA ASP A 592 29.57 -0.44 16.60
C ASP A 592 29.66 0.43 15.36
N ALA A 593 29.85 -0.17 14.18
CA ALA A 593 29.89 0.57 12.92
C ALA A 593 28.58 1.28 12.63
N LEU A 594 27.45 0.67 12.95
CA LEU A 594 26.13 1.25 12.73
C LEU A 594 25.84 2.38 13.73
N ALA A 595 26.24 2.22 14.99
CA ALA A 595 26.03 3.19 16.05
C ALA A 595 27.13 4.27 16.11
N SER A 596 28.22 4.17 15.30
CA SER A 596 29.44 4.99 15.41
C SER A 596 29.20 6.49 15.27
N ALA A 597 28.24 6.90 14.46
CA ALA A 597 27.92 8.31 14.24
C ALA A 597 26.44 8.45 13.81
N PRO A 598 25.80 9.59 14.09
CA PRO A 598 24.49 9.89 13.53
C PRO A 598 24.53 9.89 12.01
N VAL A 599 23.45 9.45 11.37
CA VAL A 599 23.22 9.65 9.94
C VAL A 599 22.84 11.10 9.73
N VAL A 600 23.51 11.78 8.80
CA VAL A 600 23.22 13.18 8.48
C VAL A 600 22.32 13.20 7.23
N LEU A 601 21.12 13.72 7.37
CA LEU A 601 20.17 13.89 6.28
C LEU A 601 20.54 15.13 5.43
N ALA A 602 19.91 15.24 4.27
CA ALA A 602 20.15 16.34 3.33
C ALA A 602 19.83 17.74 3.91
N ASP A 603 18.94 17.81 4.88
CA ASP A 603 18.56 19.03 5.61
C ASP A 603 19.48 19.34 6.81
N GLY A 604 20.51 18.52 7.04
CA GLY A 604 21.43 18.63 8.16
C GLY A 604 20.97 17.96 9.46
N THR A 605 19.78 17.36 9.49
CA THR A 605 19.27 16.60 10.63
C THR A 605 20.18 15.42 10.92
N ARG A 606 20.50 15.19 12.20
CA ARG A 606 21.38 14.10 12.65
C ARG A 606 20.56 13.03 13.34
N LEU A 607 20.45 11.86 12.71
CA LEU A 607 19.70 10.73 13.23
C LEU A 607 20.65 9.69 13.84
N ALA A 608 20.52 9.47 15.14
CA ALA A 608 21.17 8.33 15.77
C ALA A 608 20.42 7.05 15.38
N ILE A 609 21.15 6.09 14.86
CA ILE A 609 20.62 4.80 14.47
C ILE A 609 21.29 3.69 15.28
N SER A 610 20.57 2.64 15.54
CA SER A 610 21.07 1.37 16.05
C SER A 610 20.44 0.22 15.25
N ALA A 611 20.97 -0.95 15.43
CA ALA A 611 20.41 -2.16 14.84
C ALA A 611 20.41 -3.29 15.86
N THR A 612 19.45 -4.17 15.69
CA THR A 612 19.39 -5.43 16.42
C THR A 612 19.75 -6.55 15.47
N ALA A 613 20.61 -7.45 15.91
CA ALA A 613 21.09 -8.54 15.07
C ALA A 613 20.94 -9.92 15.74
N GLY A 614 20.82 -10.93 14.90
CA GLY A 614 20.96 -12.32 15.28
C GLY A 614 22.04 -12.98 14.42
N ALA A 615 22.92 -13.74 15.02
CA ALA A 615 24.01 -14.40 14.29
C ALA A 615 24.03 -15.91 14.56
N VAL A 616 24.34 -16.66 13.53
CA VAL A 616 24.47 -18.13 13.55
C VAL A 616 25.70 -18.50 12.76
N ALA A 617 26.49 -19.40 13.30
CA ALA A 617 27.61 -19.96 12.58
C ALA A 617 27.44 -21.47 12.36
N LEU A 618 27.64 -21.92 11.13
CA LEU A 618 27.54 -23.33 10.73
C LEU A 618 28.86 -23.84 10.17
N PRO A 619 29.27 -25.05 10.52
CA PRO A 619 28.67 -25.95 11.52
C PRO A 619 28.77 -25.39 12.92
N PHE A 620 27.86 -25.80 13.85
CA PHE A 620 28.00 -25.48 15.26
C PHE A 620 29.26 -26.14 15.80
N ALA A 621 30.01 -25.43 16.66
CA ALA A 621 31.09 -26.04 17.42
C ALA A 621 30.48 -27.10 18.37
N THR A 622 30.87 -28.34 18.23
CA THR A 622 30.53 -29.44 19.16
C THR A 622 31.64 -29.58 20.18
N ALA A 623 31.30 -29.75 21.46
CA ALA A 623 32.26 -30.20 22.44
C ALA A 623 32.71 -31.63 22.09
N GLU A 624 33.94 -32.01 22.47
CA GLU A 624 34.59 -33.29 22.06
C GLU A 624 33.76 -34.55 22.38
N ASP A 625 32.75 -34.47 23.28
CA ASP A 625 31.92 -35.59 23.73
C ASP A 625 30.44 -35.56 23.26
N GLU A 626 30.03 -34.62 22.38
CA GLU A 626 28.67 -34.55 21.90
C GLU A 626 28.52 -35.08 20.45
N PRO A 627 27.40 -35.79 20.13
CA PRO A 627 27.15 -36.23 18.76
C PRO A 627 27.02 -35.02 17.84
N PRO A 628 27.49 -35.14 16.58
CA PRO A 628 27.47 -34.00 15.63
C PRO A 628 26.09 -33.40 15.50
N ALA A 629 26.03 -32.05 15.50
CA ALA A 629 24.79 -31.33 15.27
C ALA A 629 24.20 -31.71 13.90
N PRO A 630 22.88 -31.76 13.73
CA PRO A 630 22.26 -32.06 12.45
C PRO A 630 22.78 -31.07 11.39
N ALA A 631 23.09 -31.61 10.21
CA ALA A 631 23.49 -30.78 9.09
C ALA A 631 22.36 -29.78 8.77
N MET A 632 22.66 -28.51 8.91
CA MET A 632 21.71 -27.43 8.62
C MET A 632 22.11 -26.72 7.34
N ASP A 633 21.11 -26.34 6.54
CA ASP A 633 21.32 -25.51 5.40
C ASP A 633 21.38 -24.01 5.77
N TRP A 634 21.76 -23.19 4.83
CA TRP A 634 21.85 -21.74 5.04
C TRP A 634 20.47 -21.09 5.33
N GLN A 635 19.35 -21.68 4.85
CA GLN A 635 18.01 -21.19 5.09
C GLN A 635 17.60 -21.38 6.55
N GLN A 636 17.93 -22.56 7.10
CA GLN A 636 17.74 -22.86 8.51
C GLN A 636 18.63 -21.97 9.40
N ALA A 637 19.86 -21.69 8.96
CA ALA A 637 20.73 -20.74 9.65
C ALA A 637 20.12 -19.33 9.71
N ILE A 638 19.63 -18.82 8.59
CA ILE A 638 18.97 -17.51 8.56
C ILE A 638 17.72 -17.47 9.44
N ALA A 639 16.91 -18.54 9.44
CA ALA A 639 15.74 -18.63 10.31
C ALA A 639 16.10 -18.63 11.82
N LEU A 640 17.23 -19.25 12.18
CA LEU A 640 17.75 -19.19 13.55
C LEU A 640 18.29 -17.79 13.89
N ALA A 641 18.98 -17.15 12.96
CA ALA A 641 19.44 -15.78 13.11
C ALA A 641 18.26 -14.80 13.30
N ASP A 642 17.19 -14.97 12.55
CA ASP A 642 15.97 -14.18 12.70
C ASP A 642 15.35 -14.33 14.10
N ARG A 643 15.22 -15.57 14.60
CA ARG A 643 14.75 -15.83 15.97
C ARG A 643 15.65 -15.19 17.03
N ALA A 644 16.96 -15.21 16.83
CA ALA A 644 17.92 -14.58 17.73
C ALA A 644 17.79 -13.04 17.68
N MET A 645 17.64 -12.48 16.49
CA MET A 645 17.39 -11.06 16.28
C MET A 645 16.08 -10.62 16.95
N TYR A 646 15.01 -11.40 16.80
CA TYR A 646 13.73 -11.11 17.44
C TYR A 646 13.87 -11.05 18.99
N LYS A 647 14.60 -11.98 19.58
CA LYS A 647 14.95 -11.92 21.01
C LYS A 647 15.71 -10.65 21.39
N GLY A 648 16.57 -10.16 20.52
CA GLY A 648 17.24 -8.89 20.70
C GLY A 648 16.28 -7.70 20.71
N LYS A 649 15.30 -7.73 19.84
CA LYS A 649 14.24 -6.70 19.79
C LYS A 649 13.38 -6.70 21.06
N GLU A 650 12.99 -7.87 21.58
CA GLU A 650 12.26 -8.01 22.84
C GLU A 650 13.07 -7.56 24.05
N ALA A 651 14.36 -7.83 24.06
CA ALA A 651 15.25 -7.50 25.17
C ALA A 651 15.70 -6.03 25.22
N GLY A 652 15.15 -5.15 24.34
CA GLY A 652 15.39 -3.71 24.39
C GLY A 652 16.22 -3.16 23.23
N ARG A 653 16.42 -3.92 22.15
CA ARG A 653 17.10 -3.51 20.90
C ARG A 653 18.58 -3.14 21.10
N ASN A 654 19.20 -2.60 20.04
CA ASN A 654 20.61 -2.19 20.03
C ASN A 654 21.56 -3.25 20.61
N ARG A 655 21.39 -4.48 20.17
CA ARG A 655 22.15 -5.65 20.64
C ARG A 655 22.12 -6.76 19.63
N ALA A 656 22.94 -7.74 19.82
CA ALA A 656 22.86 -8.97 19.06
C ALA A 656 22.82 -10.20 19.97
N TYR A 657 22.19 -11.25 19.46
CA TYR A 657 22.31 -12.57 20.02
C TYR A 657 22.98 -13.52 19.03
N ILE A 658 24.00 -14.22 19.50
CA ILE A 658 24.65 -15.28 18.74
C ILE A 658 24.07 -16.60 19.20
N VAL A 659 23.63 -17.41 18.27
CA VAL A 659 23.20 -18.78 18.57
C VAL A 659 24.43 -19.64 18.82
N ALA A 660 24.67 -19.96 20.07
CA ALA A 660 25.79 -20.78 20.51
C ALA A 660 25.52 -22.29 20.34
N GLY A 661 24.25 -22.69 20.38
CA GLY A 661 23.83 -24.07 20.22
C GLY A 661 22.32 -24.26 20.32
N LEU A 662 21.88 -25.50 20.16
CA LEU A 662 20.48 -25.94 20.32
C LEU A 662 20.41 -26.95 21.45
N ARG A 663 19.69 -26.62 22.54
CA ARG A 663 19.47 -27.58 23.64
C ARG A 663 18.50 -28.68 23.22
N ARG A 664 18.83 -29.93 23.42
CA ARG A 664 17.92 -31.08 23.29
C ARG A 664 17.29 -31.40 24.66
N PRO A 665 16.00 -31.83 24.75
CA PRO A 665 15.06 -32.18 23.68
C PRO A 665 14.15 -31.04 23.24
N GLU A 666 14.23 -29.81 23.77
CA GLU A 666 13.22 -28.76 23.66
C GLU A 666 13.43 -27.78 22.48
N GLY A 667 14.50 -27.88 21.69
CA GLY A 667 14.78 -26.96 20.59
C GLY A 667 14.98 -25.49 21.02
N ALA A 668 15.24 -25.25 22.33
CA ALA A 668 15.50 -23.92 22.85
C ALA A 668 16.86 -23.40 22.37
N LEU A 669 16.91 -22.14 21.94
CA LEU A 669 18.15 -21.51 21.51
C LEU A 669 19.05 -21.20 22.71
N GLN A 670 20.29 -21.64 22.64
CA GLN A 670 21.35 -21.14 23.53
C GLN A 670 21.90 -19.85 22.87
N LEU A 671 21.77 -18.73 23.56
CA LEU A 671 22.07 -17.40 23.02
C LEU A 671 23.14 -16.69 23.81
N ASP A 672 24.16 -16.22 23.14
CA ASP A 672 25.18 -15.34 23.69
C ASP A 672 24.85 -13.88 23.32
N LEU A 673 24.75 -13.01 24.33
CA LEU A 673 24.47 -11.58 24.16
C LEU A 673 25.74 -10.83 23.77
N VAL A 674 25.64 -10.04 22.73
CA VAL A 674 26.66 -9.07 22.29
C VAL A 674 26.07 -7.67 22.36
N LEU A 675 26.68 -6.77 23.12
CA LEU A 675 26.36 -5.37 23.20
C LEU A 675 27.37 -4.55 22.38
N PRO A 676 26.97 -3.41 21.77
CA PRO A 676 27.92 -2.49 21.17
C PRO A 676 28.90 -1.98 22.23
N GLY A 677 30.12 -1.66 21.80
CA GLY A 677 31.09 -1.01 22.68
C GLY A 677 30.57 0.38 23.11
N VAL A 678 30.80 0.73 24.36
CA VAL A 678 30.54 2.10 24.83
C VAL A 678 31.50 3.00 24.06
N ALA A 679 30.99 3.92 23.23
CA ALA A 679 31.82 4.96 22.62
C ALA A 679 32.45 5.77 23.76
N ALA A 680 33.79 5.77 23.86
CA ALA A 680 34.55 6.52 24.85
C ALA A 680 34.45 8.02 24.54
#